data_16294c9d0caf6249f1f5e90b1a75db9e
#
_entry.id   16294c9d0caf6249f1f5e90b1a75db9e
#
_cell.length_a   1.000
_cell.length_b   1.000
_cell.length_c   1.000
_cell.angle_alpha   90.00
_cell.angle_beta   90.00
_cell.angle_gamma   90.00
#
_symmetry.space_group_name_H-M   'P 1'
#
loop_
_entity.id
_entity.type
_entity.pdbx_description
1 polymer ?
#
loop_
_entity_poly.entity_id
_entity_poly.type
_entity_poly.pdbx_seq_one_letter_code
_entity_poly.pdbx_strand_id
1 'polypeptide(L)'
;MEKQTNGHRPLFRNILMFFMLSFGLLCPILPAQGQEQKIQVSGIVKDKTGETVIGAAVRESGTQNATITDLDGKFNLKVSPASKLTISFLGYETQEIPVNGKRNFNVIMQDQTQALNEVVVVGYGMMRKKDLTGAVVQIQPDKIANEAPKTVQDVLRGTPGLIVGMDASAKGGGSLSVRGQRSVYTSGGHNDPLIILDGMIFYGELSEINPQDIGQIDVLKDASAAAVYGAKSANGVIIITTKKGKQGKPTINFNASVGFATMGANRDVFGPEGYLKYRQDWYTANTYGVNEETGKYEAYQKKDPNTGTIRIKDGYYDRPENIGQYGISLDTWRGYTDNGEQSDNEIWARRIGLTNNTLTNYLAGKTYDWYDASFRTGINQDYDVSISGANDRMNYYMSIGYLSNEGVAESDDYSAIRSNLKLNGQVTKWLDVSANVNFQNRTDGNLAIDWGKQITANSPFALPYKDNGELNPHPMGETNYLGYNYWFDRQYQKLEKGYTVLNTILSAKIKLPFNITYSFNASPRLQWFHDRYFESSEHPDWAAETHGANRGTAQNFDWSINNTINWDYTFADKHHLNLTLVQEAEERRYWSESINARYLLPTDGLGFHEIKVADKERSDDRPLYRTRRLVRHGRK
;
A
#
# COMPACT_ATOMS: atom_id res chain seq x y z
N MET A 1 19.03 37.43 -5.07
CA MET A 1 19.52 36.04 -5.16
C MET A 1 18.36 35.19 -5.62
N GLU A 2 18.45 34.70 -6.85
CA GLU A 2 17.34 34.06 -7.56
C GLU A 2 17.04 32.67 -6.99
N LYS A 3 15.76 32.44 -6.73
CA LYS A 3 15.24 31.11 -6.38
C LYS A 3 15.36 30.18 -7.59
N GLN A 4 16.33 29.29 -7.57
CA GLN A 4 16.32 28.14 -8.46
C GLN A 4 15.27 27.13 -7.94
N THR A 5 14.10 27.20 -8.52
CA THR A 5 13.08 26.14 -8.41
C THR A 5 13.50 24.98 -9.30
N ASN A 6 13.70 23.81 -8.70
CA ASN A 6 14.04 22.56 -9.38
C ASN A 6 13.04 22.21 -10.47
N GLY A 7 13.49 22.27 -11.71
CA GLY A 7 12.71 22.03 -12.92
C GLY A 7 12.63 20.55 -13.31
N HIS A 8 11.67 19.81 -12.75
CA HIS A 8 11.24 18.53 -13.34
C HIS A 8 9.71 18.38 -13.45
N ARG A 9 8.95 19.48 -13.37
CA ARG A 9 7.47 19.42 -13.48
C ARG A 9 6.80 20.05 -14.71
N PRO A 10 7.48 20.52 -15.80
CA PRO A 10 6.69 21.15 -16.87
C PRO A 10 6.16 20.17 -17.94
N LEU A 11 6.76 19.01 -18.15
CA LEU A 11 6.36 18.14 -19.26
C LEU A 11 5.01 17.45 -19.02
N PHE A 12 4.74 16.98 -17.81
CA PHE A 12 3.51 16.27 -17.47
C PHE A 12 2.30 17.21 -17.35
N ARG A 13 2.51 18.43 -16.83
CA ARG A 13 1.45 19.43 -16.73
C ARG A 13 0.98 19.92 -18.10
N ASN A 14 1.89 20.00 -19.07
CA ASN A 14 1.56 20.41 -20.44
C ASN A 14 0.88 19.28 -21.23
N ILE A 15 1.23 18.02 -20.97
CA ILE A 15 0.56 16.86 -21.58
C ILE A 15 -0.87 16.70 -21.02
N LEU A 16 -1.07 16.90 -19.73
CA LEU A 16 -2.40 16.84 -19.11
C LEU A 16 -3.32 17.97 -19.60
N MET A 17 -2.75 19.16 -19.77
CA MET A 17 -3.49 20.32 -20.30
C MET A 17 -3.85 20.17 -21.79
N PHE A 18 -2.98 19.51 -22.57
CA PHE A 18 -3.25 19.19 -23.98
C PHE A 18 -4.32 18.10 -24.12
N PHE A 19 -4.36 17.12 -23.23
CA PHE A 19 -5.41 16.10 -23.19
C PHE A 19 -6.76 16.67 -22.74
N MET A 20 -6.79 17.60 -21.79
CA MET A 20 -8.05 18.26 -21.39
C MET A 20 -8.59 19.21 -22.47
N LEU A 21 -7.72 19.90 -23.21
CA LEU A 21 -8.17 20.76 -24.32
C LEU A 21 -8.61 19.97 -25.56
N SER A 22 -8.01 18.79 -25.81
CA SER A 22 -8.43 17.95 -26.94
C SER A 22 -9.75 17.20 -26.68
N PHE A 23 -10.10 16.95 -25.41
CA PHE A 23 -11.37 16.32 -25.05
C PHE A 23 -12.58 17.28 -25.12
N GLY A 24 -12.34 18.60 -25.00
CA GLY A 24 -13.37 19.61 -25.09
C GLY A 24 -13.85 19.90 -26.54
N LEU A 25 -13.10 19.46 -27.57
CA LEU A 25 -13.40 19.74 -28.98
C LEU A 25 -14.07 18.57 -29.73
N LEU A 26 -14.27 17.41 -29.05
CA LEU A 26 -14.96 16.23 -29.62
C LEU A 26 -16.34 16.01 -29.00
N CYS A 27 -17.12 17.08 -28.83
CA CYS A 27 -18.53 16.93 -28.54
C CYS A 27 -19.24 16.64 -29.88
N PRO A 28 -19.70 15.42 -30.19
CA PRO A 28 -20.51 15.18 -31.35
C PRO A 28 -21.84 15.90 -31.16
N ILE A 29 -22.22 16.72 -32.13
CA ILE A 29 -23.58 17.27 -32.25
C ILE A 29 -24.51 16.07 -32.35
N LEU A 30 -25.19 15.74 -31.26
CA LEU A 30 -26.23 14.71 -31.24
C LEU A 30 -27.39 15.21 -32.15
N PRO A 31 -27.80 14.44 -33.16
CA PRO A 31 -28.99 14.73 -33.89
C PRO A 31 -30.20 14.64 -32.94
N ALA A 32 -31.09 15.63 -32.99
CA ALA A 32 -32.35 15.60 -32.27
C ALA A 32 -33.11 14.32 -32.67
N GLN A 33 -33.16 13.33 -31.75
CA GLN A 33 -33.99 12.15 -31.95
C GLN A 33 -35.45 12.57 -31.81
N GLY A 34 -36.23 12.34 -32.87
CA GLY A 34 -37.68 12.48 -32.86
C GLY A 34 -38.26 11.66 -31.70
N GLN A 35 -39.24 12.22 -30.98
CA GLN A 35 -39.97 11.54 -29.91
C GLN A 35 -40.61 10.26 -30.47
N GLU A 36 -39.97 9.11 -30.27
CA GLU A 36 -40.63 7.82 -30.50
C GLU A 36 -41.83 7.70 -29.55
N GLN A 37 -42.97 7.41 -30.08
CA GLN A 37 -44.23 7.27 -29.34
C GLN A 37 -44.10 6.03 -28.42
N LYS A 38 -43.88 6.25 -27.12
CA LYS A 38 -43.77 5.15 -26.13
C LYS A 38 -45.11 4.44 -25.99
N ILE A 39 -45.05 3.11 -25.97
CA ILE A 39 -46.22 2.24 -25.72
C ILE A 39 -46.23 1.80 -24.23
N GLN A 40 -47.43 1.60 -23.70
CA GLN A 40 -47.59 1.03 -22.37
C GLN A 40 -47.54 -0.48 -22.47
N VAL A 41 -46.63 -1.10 -21.70
CA VAL A 41 -46.49 -2.56 -21.56
C VAL A 41 -46.83 -2.97 -20.15
N SER A 42 -47.47 -4.10 -20.00
CA SER A 42 -47.82 -4.72 -18.72
C SER A 42 -47.46 -6.19 -18.75
N GLY A 43 -47.30 -6.78 -17.59
CA GLY A 43 -47.02 -8.23 -17.54
C GLY A 43 -47.02 -8.77 -16.11
N ILE A 44 -46.83 -10.09 -16.03
CA ILE A 44 -46.68 -10.80 -14.74
C ILE A 44 -45.34 -11.53 -14.76
N VAL A 45 -44.63 -11.45 -13.66
CA VAL A 45 -43.37 -12.17 -13.41
C VAL A 45 -43.63 -13.28 -12.42
N LYS A 46 -43.30 -14.51 -12.81
CA LYS A 46 -43.46 -15.76 -12.02
C LYS A 46 -42.14 -16.51 -11.98
N ASP A 47 -42.00 -17.38 -11.01
CA ASP A 47 -40.92 -18.37 -10.96
C ASP A 47 -41.33 -19.68 -11.71
N LYS A 48 -40.44 -20.65 -11.72
CA LYS A 48 -40.68 -21.97 -12.33
C LYS A 48 -41.80 -22.78 -11.67
N THR A 49 -42.09 -22.50 -10.38
CA THR A 49 -43.16 -23.18 -9.63
C THR A 49 -44.52 -22.54 -9.89
N GLY A 50 -44.54 -21.39 -10.57
CA GLY A 50 -45.75 -20.61 -10.87
C GLY A 50 -46.08 -19.58 -9.81
N GLU A 51 -45.23 -19.41 -8.78
CA GLU A 51 -45.38 -18.41 -7.75
C GLU A 51 -44.97 -17.02 -8.29
N THR A 52 -45.67 -15.96 -7.82
CA THR A 52 -45.42 -14.59 -8.32
C THR A 52 -44.17 -14.00 -7.66
N VAL A 53 -43.28 -13.40 -8.49
CA VAL A 53 -42.05 -12.74 -8.00
C VAL A 53 -42.36 -11.29 -7.69
N ILE A 54 -42.43 -10.96 -6.40
CA ILE A 54 -42.73 -9.63 -5.86
C ILE A 54 -41.44 -8.81 -5.80
N GLY A 55 -41.48 -7.54 -6.28
CA GLY A 55 -40.32 -6.63 -6.19
C GLY A 55 -39.26 -6.88 -7.29
N ALA A 56 -39.54 -7.69 -8.32
CA ALA A 56 -38.64 -7.84 -9.45
C ALA A 56 -38.51 -6.50 -10.21
N ALA A 57 -37.28 -6.09 -10.48
CA ALA A 57 -37.00 -4.89 -11.26
C ALA A 57 -37.21 -5.14 -12.74
N VAL A 58 -38.03 -4.32 -13.39
CA VAL A 58 -38.32 -4.31 -14.82
C VAL A 58 -37.84 -2.99 -15.40
N ARG A 59 -36.82 -3.02 -16.25
CA ARG A 59 -36.19 -1.83 -16.83
C ARG A 59 -36.22 -1.87 -18.35
N GLU A 60 -36.38 -0.71 -18.97
CA GLU A 60 -36.12 -0.53 -20.40
C GLU A 60 -34.60 -0.51 -20.62
N SER A 61 -34.07 -1.50 -21.33
CA SER A 61 -32.61 -1.69 -21.53
C SER A 61 -31.95 -0.44 -22.09
N GLY A 62 -30.82 -0.02 -21.49
CA GLY A 62 -30.08 1.16 -21.92
C GLY A 62 -30.64 2.49 -21.43
N THR A 63 -31.69 2.49 -20.58
CA THR A 63 -32.29 3.69 -20.01
C THR A 63 -32.43 3.63 -18.51
N GLN A 64 -32.77 4.75 -17.86
CA GLN A 64 -33.13 4.78 -16.42
C GLN A 64 -34.62 4.49 -16.16
N ASN A 65 -35.40 4.22 -17.22
CA ASN A 65 -36.82 3.97 -17.11
C ASN A 65 -37.07 2.56 -16.56
N ALA A 66 -37.59 2.48 -15.34
CA ALA A 66 -37.76 1.20 -14.63
C ALA A 66 -39.01 1.24 -13.74
N THR A 67 -39.54 0.06 -13.42
CA THR A 67 -40.58 -0.20 -12.43
C THR A 67 -40.25 -1.48 -11.64
N ILE A 68 -41.00 -1.77 -10.61
CA ILE A 68 -40.92 -3.03 -9.87
C ILE A 68 -42.26 -3.76 -9.93
N THR A 69 -42.24 -5.10 -9.78
CA THR A 69 -43.47 -5.89 -9.71
C THR A 69 -44.19 -5.71 -8.35
N ASP A 70 -45.50 -5.67 -8.38
CA ASP A 70 -46.38 -5.57 -7.21
C ASP A 70 -46.55 -6.92 -6.48
N LEU A 71 -47.45 -6.98 -5.46
CA LEU A 71 -47.75 -8.18 -4.68
C LEU A 71 -48.32 -9.34 -5.51
N ASP A 72 -48.92 -9.06 -6.66
CA ASP A 72 -49.41 -10.07 -7.62
C ASP A 72 -48.36 -10.40 -8.69
N GLY A 73 -47.12 -9.89 -8.55
CA GLY A 73 -46.08 -10.05 -9.56
C GLY A 73 -46.29 -9.23 -10.84
N LYS A 74 -47.25 -8.30 -10.84
CA LYS A 74 -47.60 -7.49 -12.03
C LYS A 74 -46.73 -6.27 -12.14
N PHE A 75 -46.40 -5.88 -13.39
CA PHE A 75 -45.69 -4.62 -13.67
C PHE A 75 -46.38 -3.84 -14.80
N ASN A 76 -46.12 -2.53 -14.85
CA ASN A 76 -46.58 -1.65 -15.87
C ASN A 76 -45.52 -0.55 -16.14
N LEU A 77 -45.11 -0.41 -17.42
CA LEU A 77 -44.01 0.48 -17.80
C LEU A 77 -44.29 1.07 -19.21
N LYS A 78 -43.94 2.33 -19.42
CA LYS A 78 -44.01 2.96 -20.74
C LYS A 78 -42.65 2.87 -21.42
N VAL A 79 -42.53 2.19 -22.55
CA VAL A 79 -41.27 1.91 -23.24
C VAL A 79 -41.36 2.16 -24.74
N SER A 80 -40.21 2.31 -25.42
CA SER A 80 -40.16 2.32 -26.88
C SER A 80 -40.58 0.99 -27.47
N PRO A 81 -41.38 0.95 -28.57
CA PRO A 81 -41.77 -0.30 -29.21
C PRO A 81 -40.60 -1.18 -29.68
N ALA A 82 -39.44 -0.56 -29.97
CA ALA A 82 -38.24 -1.25 -30.44
C ALA A 82 -37.27 -1.62 -29.33
N SER A 83 -37.56 -1.28 -28.05
CA SER A 83 -36.69 -1.53 -26.91
C SER A 83 -36.74 -2.97 -26.42
N LYS A 84 -35.87 -3.31 -25.45
CA LYS A 84 -35.91 -4.56 -24.69
C LYS A 84 -36.28 -4.26 -23.26
N LEU A 85 -36.92 -5.19 -22.57
CA LEU A 85 -37.13 -5.21 -21.14
C LEU A 85 -36.06 -6.07 -20.48
N THR A 86 -35.32 -5.52 -19.54
CA THR A 86 -34.44 -6.27 -18.65
C THR A 86 -35.18 -6.53 -17.34
N ILE A 87 -35.43 -7.79 -17.01
CA ILE A 87 -36.09 -8.22 -15.78
C ILE A 87 -35.06 -8.89 -14.89
N SER A 88 -34.92 -8.41 -13.65
CA SER A 88 -33.95 -8.93 -12.68
C SER A 88 -34.54 -9.00 -11.28
N PHE A 89 -34.19 -10.05 -10.54
CA PHE A 89 -34.53 -10.24 -9.14
C PHE A 89 -33.44 -11.05 -8.42
N LEU A 90 -33.25 -10.82 -7.13
CA LEU A 90 -32.21 -11.53 -6.37
C LEU A 90 -32.49 -13.02 -6.33
N GLY A 91 -31.51 -13.85 -6.74
CA GLY A 91 -31.63 -15.30 -6.82
C GLY A 91 -32.13 -15.85 -8.15
N TYR A 92 -32.42 -14.98 -9.13
CA TYR A 92 -32.88 -15.38 -10.45
C TYR A 92 -31.96 -14.87 -11.56
N GLU A 93 -31.93 -15.58 -12.70
CA GLU A 93 -31.20 -15.12 -13.90
C GLU A 93 -31.86 -13.89 -14.50
N THR A 94 -31.05 -12.86 -14.78
CA THR A 94 -31.54 -11.67 -15.47
C THR A 94 -31.95 -12.01 -16.90
N GLN A 95 -33.17 -11.65 -17.30
CA GLN A 95 -33.70 -11.93 -18.65
C GLN A 95 -33.85 -10.64 -19.44
N GLU A 96 -33.47 -10.69 -20.72
CA GLU A 96 -33.75 -9.62 -21.68
C GLU A 96 -34.79 -10.06 -22.68
N ILE A 97 -35.93 -9.37 -22.73
CA ILE A 97 -37.08 -9.72 -23.60
C ILE A 97 -37.31 -8.54 -24.56
N PRO A 98 -37.26 -8.76 -25.89
CA PRO A 98 -37.56 -7.71 -26.86
C PRO A 98 -39.07 -7.34 -26.83
N VAL A 99 -39.35 -6.04 -26.81
CA VAL A 99 -40.73 -5.54 -26.78
C VAL A 99 -41.45 -5.80 -28.09
N ASN A 100 -40.83 -5.52 -29.23
CA ASN A 100 -41.34 -5.77 -30.56
C ASN A 100 -42.84 -5.37 -30.73
N GLY A 101 -43.25 -4.26 -30.10
CA GLY A 101 -44.63 -3.76 -30.13
C GLY A 101 -45.63 -4.55 -29.28
N LYS A 102 -45.23 -5.60 -28.58
CA LYS A 102 -46.11 -6.39 -27.66
C LYS A 102 -46.43 -5.53 -26.44
N ARG A 103 -47.66 -5.69 -25.93
CA ARG A 103 -48.12 -4.94 -24.74
C ARG A 103 -48.25 -5.75 -23.48
N ASN A 104 -48.37 -7.08 -23.63
CA ASN A 104 -48.54 -8.01 -22.49
C ASN A 104 -47.42 -9.05 -22.46
N PHE A 105 -46.84 -9.23 -21.28
CA PHE A 105 -45.71 -10.16 -21.05
C PHE A 105 -46.04 -11.13 -19.91
N ASN A 106 -45.76 -12.39 -20.11
CA ASN A 106 -45.74 -13.40 -19.07
C ASN A 106 -44.29 -13.90 -18.96
N VAL A 107 -43.62 -13.55 -17.88
CA VAL A 107 -42.20 -13.81 -17.68
C VAL A 107 -42.03 -14.86 -16.61
N ILE A 108 -41.33 -15.96 -16.97
CA ILE A 108 -40.98 -17.02 -16.03
C ILE A 108 -39.48 -16.88 -15.73
N MET A 109 -39.15 -16.46 -14.51
CA MET A 109 -37.77 -16.32 -14.10
C MET A 109 -37.16 -17.69 -13.81
N GLN A 110 -35.90 -17.82 -14.19
CA GLN A 110 -35.11 -19.02 -13.94
C GLN A 110 -34.22 -18.79 -12.73
N ASP A 111 -34.15 -19.78 -11.82
CA ASP A 111 -33.26 -19.68 -10.66
C ASP A 111 -31.82 -19.47 -11.13
N GLN A 112 -31.13 -18.55 -10.48
CA GLN A 112 -29.73 -18.32 -10.77
C GLN A 112 -28.90 -19.49 -10.23
N THR A 113 -28.67 -20.50 -11.04
CA THR A 113 -27.86 -21.69 -10.70
C THR A 113 -26.35 -21.41 -10.70
N GLN A 114 -25.94 -20.14 -10.59
CA GLN A 114 -24.51 -19.76 -10.62
C GLN A 114 -23.66 -20.35 -9.48
N ALA A 115 -24.24 -20.69 -8.34
CA ALA A 115 -23.49 -21.28 -7.21
C ALA A 115 -22.93 -22.69 -7.51
N LEU A 116 -23.42 -23.39 -8.53
CA LEU A 116 -23.01 -24.77 -8.84
C LEU A 116 -21.85 -24.87 -9.85
N ASN A 117 -21.52 -23.82 -10.57
CA ASN A 117 -20.49 -23.83 -11.61
C ASN A 117 -19.29 -22.89 -11.32
N GLU A 118 -19.17 -22.36 -10.11
CA GLU A 118 -17.95 -21.63 -9.74
C GLU A 118 -16.74 -22.55 -9.86
N VAL A 119 -15.83 -22.20 -10.76
CA VAL A 119 -14.57 -22.89 -10.97
C VAL A 119 -13.50 -22.19 -10.17
N VAL A 120 -12.78 -22.95 -9.35
CA VAL A 120 -11.66 -22.49 -8.55
C VAL A 120 -10.39 -23.06 -9.12
N VAL A 121 -9.35 -22.25 -9.20
CA VAL A 121 -8.02 -22.75 -9.56
C VAL A 121 -7.43 -23.45 -8.34
N VAL A 122 -7.16 -24.74 -8.45
CA VAL A 122 -6.56 -25.53 -7.38
C VAL A 122 -5.36 -26.29 -7.95
N GLY A 123 -4.20 -25.95 -7.42
CA GLY A 123 -2.96 -26.51 -7.92
C GLY A 123 -2.71 -26.14 -9.39
N TYR A 124 -2.42 -27.13 -10.20
CA TYR A 124 -2.16 -26.97 -11.64
C TYR A 124 -3.39 -27.23 -12.51
N GLY A 125 -4.60 -27.23 -11.93
CA GLY A 125 -5.85 -27.48 -12.62
C GLY A 125 -7.00 -26.57 -12.16
N MET A 126 -8.11 -26.66 -12.89
CA MET A 126 -9.37 -26.00 -12.50
C MET A 126 -10.33 -27.07 -11.99
N MET A 127 -10.88 -26.88 -10.79
CA MET A 127 -11.88 -27.75 -10.19
C MET A 127 -13.16 -26.97 -9.91
N ARG A 128 -14.31 -27.64 -9.94
CA ARG A 128 -15.55 -27.00 -9.50
C ARG A 128 -15.51 -26.82 -7.98
N LYS A 129 -15.94 -25.67 -7.50
CA LYS A 129 -15.96 -25.37 -6.06
C LYS A 129 -16.68 -26.44 -5.23
N LYS A 130 -17.72 -27.03 -5.78
CA LYS A 130 -18.48 -28.12 -5.15
C LYS A 130 -17.70 -29.44 -4.97
N ASP A 131 -16.66 -29.64 -5.79
CA ASP A 131 -15.83 -30.84 -5.78
C ASP A 131 -14.60 -30.69 -4.86
N LEU A 132 -14.45 -29.51 -4.24
CA LEU A 132 -13.37 -29.21 -3.30
C LEU A 132 -13.77 -29.62 -1.89
N THR A 133 -12.93 -30.45 -1.28
CA THR A 133 -13.10 -30.87 0.13
C THR A 133 -12.46 -29.89 1.12
N GLY A 134 -11.67 -28.91 0.65
CA GLY A 134 -10.94 -27.94 1.46
C GLY A 134 -11.65 -26.58 1.58
N ALA A 135 -11.32 -25.83 2.65
CA ALA A 135 -11.82 -24.47 2.85
C ALA A 135 -11.15 -23.50 1.86
N VAL A 136 -11.87 -23.13 0.81
CA VAL A 136 -11.45 -22.14 -0.19
C VAL A 136 -12.35 -20.92 -0.13
N VAL A 137 -11.75 -19.74 -0.11
CA VAL A 137 -12.46 -18.47 -0.24
C VAL A 137 -12.10 -17.83 -1.55
N GLN A 138 -13.12 -17.45 -2.31
CA GLN A 138 -12.99 -16.78 -3.58
C GLN A 138 -13.40 -15.31 -3.43
N ILE A 139 -12.57 -14.43 -3.94
CA ILE A 139 -12.76 -12.98 -3.92
C ILE A 139 -12.76 -12.49 -5.37
N GLN A 140 -13.73 -11.68 -5.71
CA GLN A 140 -13.85 -11.03 -7.01
C GLN A 140 -13.66 -9.52 -6.82
N PRO A 141 -12.52 -8.94 -7.22
CA PRO A 141 -12.22 -7.52 -7.00
C PRO A 141 -13.25 -6.57 -7.61
N ASP A 142 -13.89 -6.96 -8.71
CA ASP A 142 -14.94 -6.11 -9.31
C ASP A 142 -16.13 -5.84 -8.37
N LYS A 143 -16.35 -6.68 -7.34
CA LYS A 143 -17.40 -6.45 -6.32
C LYS A 143 -17.06 -5.37 -5.32
N ILE A 144 -15.76 -5.08 -5.15
CA ILE A 144 -15.24 -4.07 -4.23
C ILE A 144 -14.52 -2.93 -4.98
N ALA A 145 -14.70 -2.83 -6.29
CA ALA A 145 -14.06 -1.78 -7.10
C ALA A 145 -14.42 -0.36 -6.62
N ASN A 146 -15.62 -0.18 -6.06
CA ASN A 146 -16.06 1.10 -5.51
C ASN A 146 -15.33 1.50 -4.22
N GLU A 147 -14.62 0.58 -3.58
CA GLU A 147 -13.78 0.85 -2.40
C GLU A 147 -12.40 1.41 -2.79
N ALA A 148 -12.10 1.50 -4.10
CA ALA A 148 -10.83 1.96 -4.66
C ALA A 148 -9.60 1.34 -3.98
N PRO A 149 -9.46 -0.02 -3.97
CA PRO A 149 -8.34 -0.70 -3.34
C PRO A 149 -7.03 -0.31 -4.03
N LYS A 150 -6.04 0.12 -3.25
CA LYS A 150 -4.72 0.55 -3.75
C LYS A 150 -3.76 -0.62 -3.92
N THR A 151 -3.90 -1.63 -3.07
CA THR A 151 -3.03 -2.81 -3.01
C THR A 151 -3.85 -4.10 -3.05
N VAL A 152 -3.20 -5.22 -3.36
CA VAL A 152 -3.82 -6.55 -3.29
C VAL A 152 -4.25 -6.87 -1.85
N GLN A 153 -3.49 -6.39 -0.86
CA GLN A 153 -3.83 -6.57 0.55
C GLN A 153 -5.16 -5.89 0.91
N ASP A 154 -5.46 -4.72 0.33
CA ASP A 154 -6.75 -4.04 0.53
C ASP A 154 -7.91 -4.88 0.00
N VAL A 155 -7.74 -5.51 -1.17
CA VAL A 155 -8.71 -6.46 -1.75
C VAL A 155 -8.95 -7.66 -0.83
N LEU A 156 -7.92 -8.09 -0.11
CA LEU A 156 -7.96 -9.25 0.78
C LEU A 156 -8.48 -8.92 2.18
N ARG A 157 -8.54 -7.65 2.55
CA ARG A 157 -8.96 -7.19 3.88
C ARG A 157 -10.39 -7.59 4.19
N GLY A 158 -10.64 -8.01 5.42
CA GLY A 158 -11.97 -8.50 5.82
C GLY A 158 -12.30 -9.93 5.37
N THR A 159 -11.39 -10.62 4.65
CA THR A 159 -11.60 -12.01 4.25
C THR A 159 -11.49 -12.97 5.45
N PRO A 160 -12.50 -13.79 5.73
CA PRO A 160 -12.46 -14.71 6.86
C PRO A 160 -11.24 -15.65 6.82
N GLY A 161 -10.49 -15.70 7.94
CA GLY A 161 -9.29 -16.53 8.07
C GLY A 161 -8.02 -15.98 7.44
N LEU A 162 -8.06 -14.73 6.95
CA LEU A 162 -6.88 -13.93 6.60
C LEU A 162 -6.67 -12.84 7.65
N ILE A 163 -5.43 -12.63 8.04
CA ILE A 163 -4.99 -11.48 8.82
C ILE A 163 -4.18 -10.61 7.87
N VAL A 164 -4.69 -9.42 7.62
CA VAL A 164 -4.03 -8.41 6.78
C VAL A 164 -3.62 -7.26 7.68
N GLY A 165 -2.32 -7.11 7.89
CA GLY A 165 -1.75 -6.00 8.64
C GLY A 165 -1.99 -4.67 7.92
N MET A 166 -1.86 -3.59 8.67
CA MET A 166 -1.90 -2.23 8.10
C MET A 166 -0.48 -1.71 7.97
N ASP A 167 -0.19 -1.12 6.84
CA ASP A 167 0.99 -0.31 6.60
C ASP A 167 0.50 1.13 6.34
N ALA A 168 0.90 2.04 7.19
CA ALA A 168 0.51 3.45 7.09
C ALA A 168 1.40 4.25 6.13
N SER A 169 2.44 3.63 5.55
CA SER A 169 3.31 4.28 4.56
C SER A 169 2.56 4.56 3.25
N ALA A 170 3.08 5.49 2.46
CA ALA A 170 2.56 5.82 1.14
C ALA A 170 2.49 4.61 0.21
N LYS A 171 3.42 3.65 0.34
CA LYS A 171 3.42 2.39 -0.40
C LYS A 171 2.21 1.52 -0.04
N GLY A 172 1.80 1.51 1.22
CA GLY A 172 0.69 0.70 1.72
C GLY A 172 0.98 -0.80 1.71
N GLY A 173 -0.07 -1.60 1.85
CA GLY A 173 0.02 -3.05 1.91
C GLY A 173 -0.07 -3.56 3.34
N GLY A 174 1.02 -4.11 3.86
CA GLY A 174 1.12 -4.69 5.19
C GLY A 174 1.34 -6.20 5.17
N SER A 175 1.56 -6.77 6.33
CA SER A 175 1.79 -8.21 6.51
C SER A 175 0.53 -9.01 6.14
N LEU A 176 0.74 -10.24 5.70
CA LEU A 176 -0.33 -11.13 5.30
C LEU A 176 -0.10 -12.50 5.91
N SER A 177 -1.10 -13.04 6.61
CA SER A 177 -1.02 -14.40 7.14
C SER A 177 -2.37 -15.12 7.05
N VAL A 178 -2.30 -16.44 6.80
CA VAL A 178 -3.47 -17.32 6.75
C VAL A 178 -3.57 -18.08 8.07
N ARG A 179 -4.68 -17.88 8.79
CA ARG A 179 -4.95 -18.51 10.10
C ARG A 179 -3.92 -18.18 11.18
N GLY A 180 -3.25 -17.03 11.07
CA GLY A 180 -2.29 -16.54 12.06
C GLY A 180 -0.85 -16.99 11.84
N GLN A 181 0.02 -16.58 12.75
CA GLN A 181 1.44 -16.88 12.71
C GLN A 181 1.70 -18.32 13.13
N ARG A 182 2.57 -19.01 12.41
CA ARG A 182 2.99 -20.39 12.69
C ARG A 182 4.45 -20.51 13.09
N SER A 183 5.25 -19.51 12.73
CA SER A 183 6.66 -19.42 13.08
C SER A 183 6.90 -18.36 14.13
N VAL A 184 7.79 -18.62 15.08
CA VAL A 184 8.29 -17.64 16.06
C VAL A 184 9.10 -16.55 15.36
N TYR A 185 9.69 -16.89 14.22
CA TYR A 185 10.40 -15.91 13.37
C TYR A 185 9.36 -15.11 12.57
N THR A 186 9.22 -13.84 12.93
CA THR A 186 8.25 -12.92 12.30
C THR A 186 8.83 -12.15 11.12
N SER A 187 10.16 -12.15 10.96
CA SER A 187 10.86 -11.49 9.85
C SER A 187 11.25 -12.49 8.77
N GLY A 188 11.54 -12.01 7.55
CA GLY A 188 12.04 -12.84 6.44
C GLY A 188 11.00 -13.70 5.75
N GLY A 189 9.69 -13.39 5.87
CA GLY A 189 8.63 -14.08 5.14
C GLY A 189 8.27 -15.49 5.67
N HIS A 190 8.72 -15.84 6.86
CA HIS A 190 8.48 -17.18 7.42
C HIS A 190 7.01 -17.51 7.71
N ASN A 191 6.16 -16.50 7.80
CA ASN A 191 4.71 -16.62 8.02
C ASN A 191 3.88 -16.26 6.79
N ASP A 192 4.54 -15.81 5.71
CA ASP A 192 3.82 -15.35 4.51
C ASP A 192 3.23 -16.54 3.75
N PRO A 193 2.02 -16.40 3.21
CA PRO A 193 1.42 -17.41 2.33
C PRO A 193 2.17 -17.47 1.00
N LEU A 194 2.10 -18.61 0.34
CA LEU A 194 2.59 -18.77 -1.03
C LEU A 194 1.69 -17.99 -1.99
N ILE A 195 2.28 -17.15 -2.81
CA ILE A 195 1.55 -16.41 -3.86
C ILE A 195 1.71 -17.12 -5.20
N ILE A 196 0.59 -17.36 -5.86
CA ILE A 196 0.54 -17.90 -7.21
C ILE A 196 -0.11 -16.85 -8.12
N LEU A 197 0.58 -16.44 -9.17
CA LEU A 197 0.07 -15.50 -10.17
C LEU A 197 -0.10 -16.23 -11.51
N ASP A 198 -1.34 -16.27 -12.02
CA ASP A 198 -1.70 -16.95 -13.27
C ASP A 198 -1.11 -18.38 -13.38
N GLY A 199 -1.11 -19.13 -12.27
CA GLY A 199 -0.67 -20.53 -12.21
C GLY A 199 0.82 -20.74 -11.94
N MET A 200 1.62 -19.69 -11.80
CA MET A 200 3.05 -19.76 -11.51
C MET A 200 3.37 -19.15 -10.12
N ILE A 201 4.38 -19.73 -9.44
CA ILE A 201 4.86 -19.16 -8.18
C ILE A 201 5.38 -17.75 -8.42
N PHE A 202 4.86 -16.80 -7.67
CA PHE A 202 5.25 -15.40 -7.74
C PHE A 202 6.19 -15.03 -6.60
N TYR A 203 7.39 -14.58 -6.93
CA TYR A 203 8.43 -14.20 -5.98
C TYR A 203 8.55 -12.69 -5.77
N GLY A 204 7.67 -11.92 -6.40
CA GLY A 204 7.62 -10.46 -6.26
C GLY A 204 6.83 -10.01 -5.03
N GLU A 205 6.79 -8.71 -4.85
CA GLU A 205 5.93 -8.08 -3.84
C GLU A 205 4.50 -7.93 -4.39
N LEU A 206 3.50 -8.04 -3.52
CA LEU A 206 2.10 -7.84 -3.94
C LEU A 206 1.83 -6.44 -4.48
N SER A 207 2.63 -5.44 -4.10
CA SER A 207 2.61 -4.09 -4.66
C SER A 207 2.98 -4.02 -6.16
N GLU A 208 3.59 -5.09 -6.70
CA GLU A 208 3.89 -5.20 -8.13
C GLU A 208 2.65 -5.57 -8.97
N ILE A 209 1.59 -6.03 -8.32
CA ILE A 209 0.35 -6.44 -8.99
C ILE A 209 -0.67 -5.31 -8.87
N ASN A 210 -1.15 -4.83 -10.02
CA ASN A 210 -2.22 -3.84 -10.04
C ASN A 210 -3.56 -4.48 -9.65
N PRO A 211 -4.24 -4.04 -8.57
CA PRO A 211 -5.54 -4.59 -8.19
C PRO A 211 -6.59 -4.51 -9.31
N GLN A 212 -6.50 -3.49 -10.18
CA GLN A 212 -7.41 -3.31 -11.31
C GLN A 212 -7.26 -4.40 -12.39
N ASP A 213 -6.10 -5.08 -12.46
CA ASP A 213 -5.85 -6.17 -13.40
C ASP A 213 -6.33 -7.53 -12.89
N ILE A 214 -6.75 -7.62 -11.63
CA ILE A 214 -7.14 -8.90 -11.01
C ILE A 214 -8.59 -9.22 -11.38
N GLY A 215 -8.78 -10.43 -11.91
CA GLY A 215 -10.10 -10.99 -12.17
C GLY A 215 -10.65 -11.78 -10.99
N GLN A 216 -9.78 -12.51 -10.27
CA GLN A 216 -10.16 -13.38 -9.16
C GLN A 216 -8.99 -13.63 -8.23
N ILE A 217 -9.28 -13.78 -6.94
CA ILE A 217 -8.33 -14.27 -5.94
C ILE A 217 -8.97 -15.46 -5.23
N ASP A 218 -8.25 -16.59 -5.20
CA ASP A 218 -8.64 -17.79 -4.46
C ASP A 218 -7.68 -18.00 -3.30
N VAL A 219 -8.21 -18.17 -2.09
CA VAL A 219 -7.41 -18.39 -0.88
C VAL A 219 -7.59 -19.82 -0.40
N LEU A 220 -6.53 -20.61 -0.50
CA LEU A 220 -6.49 -21.99 -0.01
C LEU A 220 -5.97 -22.00 1.43
N LYS A 221 -6.88 -22.25 2.36
CA LYS A 221 -6.55 -22.19 3.80
C LYS A 221 -6.17 -23.54 4.40
N ASP A 222 -6.57 -24.63 3.76
CA ASP A 222 -6.36 -25.99 4.23
C ASP A 222 -5.24 -26.71 3.49
N ALA A 223 -4.52 -27.56 4.23
CA ALA A 223 -3.43 -28.35 3.68
C ALA A 223 -3.86 -29.28 2.53
N SER A 224 -5.10 -29.79 2.55
CA SER A 224 -5.63 -30.66 1.49
C SER A 224 -5.74 -29.94 0.14
N ALA A 225 -6.27 -28.72 0.14
CA ALA A 225 -6.36 -27.89 -1.07
C ALA A 225 -4.98 -27.38 -1.53
N ALA A 226 -4.06 -27.18 -0.59
CA ALA A 226 -2.72 -26.64 -0.83
C ALA A 226 -1.66 -27.74 -1.10
N ALA A 227 -1.97 -29.01 -0.89
CA ALA A 227 -1.02 -30.14 -0.94
C ALA A 227 -0.23 -30.23 -2.25
N VAL A 228 -0.80 -29.78 -3.36
CA VAL A 228 -0.17 -29.77 -4.68
C VAL A 228 1.11 -28.92 -4.71
N TYR A 229 1.18 -27.87 -3.88
CA TYR A 229 2.35 -26.99 -3.76
C TYR A 229 3.37 -27.46 -2.72
N GLY A 230 3.09 -28.60 -2.06
CA GLY A 230 4.01 -29.24 -1.11
C GLY A 230 4.32 -28.36 0.12
N ALA A 231 5.55 -28.44 0.63
CA ALA A 231 5.97 -27.74 1.84
C ALA A 231 5.88 -26.19 1.73
N LYS A 232 5.95 -25.63 0.54
CA LYS A 232 5.82 -24.17 0.32
C LYS A 232 4.43 -23.65 0.69
N SER A 233 3.42 -24.51 0.70
CA SER A 233 2.04 -24.14 1.03
C SER A 233 1.70 -24.23 2.51
N ALA A 234 2.68 -24.48 3.37
CA ALA A 234 2.46 -24.67 4.81
C ALA A 234 1.73 -23.48 5.47
N ASN A 235 1.96 -22.27 4.99
CA ASN A 235 1.32 -21.03 5.49
C ASN A 235 0.05 -20.64 4.69
N GLY A 236 -0.50 -21.57 3.88
CA GLY A 236 -1.61 -21.27 2.97
C GLY A 236 -1.13 -20.79 1.61
N VAL A 237 -2.08 -20.72 0.66
CA VAL A 237 -1.80 -20.30 -0.72
C VAL A 237 -2.81 -19.25 -1.14
N ILE A 238 -2.34 -18.20 -1.78
CA ILE A 238 -3.16 -17.17 -2.42
C ILE A 238 -2.92 -17.24 -3.92
N ILE A 239 -3.98 -17.55 -4.67
CA ILE A 239 -3.93 -17.68 -6.12
C ILE A 239 -4.59 -16.46 -6.72
N ILE A 240 -3.82 -15.70 -7.49
CA ILE A 240 -4.26 -14.48 -8.17
C ILE A 240 -4.37 -14.80 -9.65
N THR A 241 -5.55 -14.60 -10.20
CA THR A 241 -5.82 -14.75 -11.64
C THR A 241 -6.12 -13.38 -12.23
N THR A 242 -5.33 -12.97 -13.23
CA THR A 242 -5.53 -11.68 -13.90
C THR A 242 -6.69 -11.72 -14.89
N LYS A 243 -7.24 -10.54 -15.18
CA LYS A 243 -8.33 -10.35 -16.15
C LYS A 243 -7.94 -10.90 -17.53
N LYS A 244 -8.94 -11.28 -18.31
CA LYS A 244 -8.82 -11.72 -19.71
C LYS A 244 -9.93 -11.11 -20.55
N GLY A 245 -9.72 -11.00 -21.83
CA GLY A 245 -10.77 -10.54 -22.76
C GLY A 245 -11.98 -11.48 -22.77
N LYS A 246 -13.16 -10.90 -22.87
CA LYS A 246 -14.43 -11.62 -23.07
C LYS A 246 -14.82 -11.52 -24.54
N GLN A 247 -15.53 -12.57 -25.05
CA GLN A 247 -16.02 -12.58 -26.42
C GLN A 247 -17.02 -11.44 -26.64
N GLY A 248 -16.89 -10.74 -27.77
CA GLY A 248 -17.72 -9.61 -28.11
C GLY A 248 -16.91 -8.42 -28.65
N LYS A 249 -17.51 -7.24 -28.63
CA LYS A 249 -16.81 -6.00 -29.02
C LYS A 249 -15.69 -5.68 -28.04
N PRO A 250 -14.56 -5.12 -28.49
CA PRO A 250 -13.53 -4.64 -27.59
C PRO A 250 -14.08 -3.67 -26.54
N THR A 251 -13.66 -3.87 -25.30
CA THR A 251 -14.06 -3.02 -24.17
C THR A 251 -12.88 -2.19 -23.73
N ILE A 252 -13.06 -0.88 -23.63
CA ILE A 252 -12.09 0.05 -23.07
C ILE A 252 -12.66 0.52 -21.74
N ASN A 253 -11.85 0.39 -20.67
CA ASN A 253 -12.19 0.91 -19.35
C ASN A 253 -11.18 1.97 -18.96
N PHE A 254 -11.66 3.06 -18.36
CA PHE A 254 -10.86 4.08 -17.73
C PHE A 254 -11.30 4.22 -16.28
N ASN A 255 -10.36 4.06 -15.35
CA ASN A 255 -10.59 4.29 -13.94
C ASN A 255 -9.70 5.43 -13.47
N ALA A 256 -10.26 6.35 -12.69
CA ALA A 256 -9.52 7.41 -12.06
C ALA A 256 -10.03 7.55 -10.62
N SER A 257 -9.12 7.57 -9.67
CA SER A 257 -9.44 7.84 -8.28
C SER A 257 -8.49 8.87 -7.69
N VAL A 258 -9.05 9.78 -6.90
CA VAL A 258 -8.32 10.75 -6.10
C VAL A 258 -8.85 10.64 -4.68
N GLY A 259 -7.95 10.46 -3.73
CA GLY A 259 -8.28 10.34 -2.32
C GLY A 259 -7.36 11.17 -1.45
N PHE A 260 -7.80 11.42 -0.22
CA PHE A 260 -7.03 12.12 0.78
C PHE A 260 -6.69 11.14 1.91
N ALA A 261 -5.43 11.10 2.31
CA ALA A 261 -4.96 10.34 3.46
C ALA A 261 -4.78 11.29 4.63
N THR A 262 -5.57 11.11 5.68
CA THR A 262 -5.46 11.88 6.91
C THR A 262 -5.11 10.96 8.07
N MET A 263 -4.53 11.53 9.13
CA MET A 263 -4.26 10.78 10.35
C MET A 263 -5.57 10.30 10.97
N GLY A 264 -5.74 8.98 11.08
CA GLY A 264 -6.99 8.36 11.60
C GLY A 264 -7.08 8.36 13.12
N ALA A 265 -5.95 8.39 13.83
CA ALA A 265 -5.89 8.47 15.28
C ALA A 265 -4.64 9.23 15.69
N ASN A 266 -4.81 10.27 16.47
CA ASN A 266 -3.72 11.01 17.06
C ASN A 266 -3.29 10.33 18.36
N ARG A 267 -1.98 10.25 18.60
CA ARG A 267 -1.48 9.98 19.95
C ARG A 267 -1.49 11.30 20.70
N ASP A 268 -2.00 11.26 21.92
CA ASP A 268 -1.88 12.42 22.80
C ASP A 268 -0.40 12.67 23.10
N VAL A 269 0.08 13.84 22.69
CA VAL A 269 1.38 14.36 23.07
C VAL A 269 1.18 15.52 24.02
N PHE A 270 2.14 15.75 24.89
CA PHE A 270 2.06 16.89 25.81
C PHE A 270 2.14 18.21 25.03
N GLY A 271 1.11 19.02 25.15
CA GLY A 271 1.19 20.44 24.83
C GLY A 271 2.09 21.18 25.82
N PRO A 272 2.27 22.50 25.66
CA PRO A 272 3.19 23.31 26.48
C PRO A 272 3.02 23.12 27.98
N GLU A 273 1.80 23.21 28.50
CA GLU A 273 1.53 23.05 29.94
C GLU A 273 1.73 21.60 30.42
N GLY A 274 1.31 20.61 29.63
CA GLY A 274 1.56 19.20 29.93
C GLY A 274 3.04 18.87 29.98
N TYR A 275 3.83 19.45 29.06
CA TYR A 275 5.28 19.31 29.05
C TYR A 275 5.93 19.93 30.30
N LEU A 276 5.52 21.14 30.72
CA LEU A 276 6.03 21.77 31.91
C LEU A 276 5.69 20.95 33.17
N LYS A 277 4.47 20.46 33.26
CA LYS A 277 4.07 19.54 34.34
C LYS A 277 4.89 18.26 34.36
N TYR A 278 5.08 17.63 33.20
CA TYR A 278 5.94 16.44 33.08
C TYR A 278 7.37 16.73 33.56
N ARG A 279 7.94 17.86 33.17
CA ARG A 279 9.26 18.29 33.64
C ARG A 279 9.30 18.48 35.15
N GLN A 280 8.34 19.19 35.71
CA GLN A 280 8.20 19.38 37.15
C GLN A 280 8.11 18.02 37.87
N ASP A 281 7.23 17.14 37.46
CA ASP A 281 7.02 15.81 38.05
C ASP A 281 8.31 14.97 37.96
N TRP A 282 8.99 14.99 36.80
CA TRP A 282 10.27 14.29 36.62
C TRP A 282 11.37 14.78 37.55
N TYR A 283 11.56 16.09 37.67
CA TYR A 283 12.56 16.68 38.55
C TYR A 283 12.21 16.44 40.02
N THR A 284 10.92 16.53 40.38
CA THR A 284 10.44 16.20 41.73
C THR A 284 10.71 14.75 42.07
N ALA A 285 10.36 13.83 41.19
CA ALA A 285 10.58 12.37 41.38
C ALA A 285 12.08 12.05 41.55
N ASN A 286 12.96 12.74 40.83
CA ASN A 286 14.40 12.54 40.94
C ASN A 286 15.01 13.02 42.28
N THR A 287 14.26 13.75 43.10
CA THR A 287 14.69 14.07 44.48
C THR A 287 14.44 12.92 45.46
N TYR A 288 13.63 11.93 45.09
CA TYR A 288 13.36 10.75 45.90
C TYR A 288 14.31 9.63 45.55
N GLY A 289 14.63 8.81 46.53
CA GLY A 289 15.45 7.62 46.34
C GLY A 289 15.38 6.71 47.56
N VAL A 290 16.01 5.56 47.49
CA VAL A 290 16.17 4.71 48.67
C VAL A 290 17.25 5.30 49.54
N ASN A 291 16.89 5.67 50.76
CA ASN A 291 17.85 6.08 51.78
C ASN A 291 18.60 4.84 52.25
N GLU A 292 19.91 4.85 52.09
CA GLU A 292 20.78 3.68 52.45
C GLU A 292 20.75 3.37 53.94
N GLU A 293 20.51 4.36 54.80
CA GLU A 293 20.47 4.16 56.26
C GLU A 293 19.12 3.62 56.72
N THR A 294 18.03 4.06 56.11
CA THR A 294 16.66 3.67 56.54
C THR A 294 16.06 2.59 55.68
N GLY A 295 16.60 2.34 54.49
CA GLY A 295 16.05 1.44 53.48
C GLY A 295 14.72 1.86 52.88
N LYS A 296 14.26 3.10 53.15
CA LYS A 296 12.98 3.63 52.67
C LYS A 296 13.17 4.48 51.44
N TYR A 297 12.16 4.47 50.58
CA TYR A 297 12.04 5.38 49.45
C TYR A 297 11.47 6.71 49.96
N GLU A 298 12.34 7.71 50.07
CA GLU A 298 12.03 9.01 50.64
C GLU A 298 12.82 10.12 49.94
N ALA A 299 12.51 11.38 50.25
CA ALA A 299 13.31 12.51 49.76
C ALA A 299 14.73 12.39 50.33
N TYR A 300 15.67 11.99 49.46
CA TYR A 300 17.06 11.73 49.82
C TYR A 300 17.96 12.78 49.17
N GLN A 301 19.03 13.20 49.86
CA GLN A 301 19.93 14.32 49.50
C GLN A 301 20.56 14.19 48.10
N LYS A 302 19.73 14.11 47.06
CA LYS A 302 20.21 14.18 45.67
C LYS A 302 20.55 15.62 45.30
N LYS A 303 21.69 15.78 44.66
CA LYS A 303 22.08 17.06 44.06
C LYS A 303 21.28 17.32 42.78
N ASP A 304 20.92 18.57 42.56
CA ASP A 304 20.38 19.01 41.27
C ASP A 304 21.39 18.71 40.19
N PRO A 305 21.03 17.95 39.11
CA PRO A 305 21.95 17.65 38.04
C PRO A 305 22.45 18.90 37.31
N ASN A 306 21.69 20.00 37.33
CA ASN A 306 22.04 21.21 36.62
C ASN A 306 22.84 22.20 37.50
N THR A 307 22.54 22.27 38.81
CA THR A 307 23.14 23.25 39.71
C THR A 307 24.05 22.66 40.77
N GLY A 308 24.08 21.34 40.93
CA GLY A 308 24.81 20.64 41.98
C GLY A 308 24.25 20.89 43.40
N THR A 309 23.14 21.61 43.54
CA THR A 309 22.54 22.00 44.83
C THR A 309 21.74 20.85 45.42
N ILE A 310 21.78 20.67 46.75
CA ILE A 310 20.97 19.69 47.47
C ILE A 310 19.52 20.11 47.49
N ARG A 311 18.62 19.19 47.10
CA ARG A 311 17.25 19.49 46.72
C ARG A 311 16.20 18.93 47.63
N ILE A 312 16.39 19.01 48.89
CA ILE A 312 15.33 18.65 49.83
C ILE A 312 14.82 19.94 50.42
N LYS A 313 14.08 20.68 49.60
CA LYS A 313 13.39 21.87 50.07
C LYS A 313 11.98 21.87 49.54
N ASP A 314 11.02 22.03 50.42
CA ASP A 314 9.60 22.04 50.09
C ASP A 314 9.31 23.10 49.02
N GLY A 315 8.55 22.71 48.01
CA GLY A 315 8.17 23.59 46.91
C GLY A 315 9.29 24.00 45.96
N TYR A 316 10.49 23.36 46.00
CA TYR A 316 11.63 23.77 45.16
C TYR A 316 11.31 23.79 43.67
N TYR A 317 10.57 22.79 43.20
CA TYR A 317 10.15 22.65 41.80
C TYR A 317 8.72 23.16 41.54
N ASP A 318 8.02 23.61 42.58
CA ASP A 318 6.68 24.14 42.39
C ASP A 318 6.71 25.56 41.82
N ARG A 319 5.65 25.89 41.11
CA ARG A 319 5.42 27.25 40.63
C ARG A 319 5.29 28.21 41.80
N PRO A 320 5.77 29.47 41.68
CA PRO A 320 5.76 30.44 42.76
C PRO A 320 4.37 30.69 43.35
N GLU A 321 3.31 30.59 42.57
CA GLU A 321 1.92 30.69 43.01
C GLU A 321 1.44 29.53 43.92
N ASN A 322 2.11 28.40 43.90
CA ASN A 322 1.69 27.18 44.61
C ASN A 322 2.47 26.93 45.92
N ILE A 323 3.53 27.71 46.19
CA ILE A 323 4.38 27.46 47.34
C ILE A 323 3.71 27.71 48.68
N GLY A 324 2.63 28.49 48.70
CA GLY A 324 1.84 28.74 49.92
C GLY A 324 1.31 27.47 50.63
N GLN A 325 1.14 26.36 49.88
CA GLN A 325 0.74 25.07 50.45
C GLN A 325 1.79 24.49 51.43
N TYR A 326 3.04 24.87 51.30
CA TYR A 326 4.14 24.45 52.19
C TYR A 326 4.39 25.39 53.34
N GLY A 327 3.65 26.50 53.44
CA GLY A 327 3.83 27.50 54.48
C GLY A 327 5.12 28.32 54.35
N ILE A 328 5.73 28.36 53.17
CA ILE A 328 6.98 29.13 52.90
C ILE A 328 6.66 30.44 52.18
N SER A 329 7.49 31.44 52.45
CA SER A 329 7.39 32.72 51.76
C SER A 329 8.05 32.68 50.39
N LEU A 330 7.67 33.61 49.49
CA LEU A 330 8.27 33.74 48.16
C LEU A 330 9.76 34.05 48.24
N ASP A 331 10.16 34.89 49.23
CA ASP A 331 11.58 35.22 49.42
C ASP A 331 12.38 33.99 49.88
N THR A 332 11.80 33.16 50.75
CA THR A 332 12.43 31.88 51.12
C THR A 332 12.59 30.96 49.90
N TRP A 333 11.56 30.85 49.08
CA TRP A 333 11.62 30.07 47.86
C TRP A 333 12.65 30.60 46.86
N ARG A 334 12.71 31.92 46.63
CA ARG A 334 13.76 32.55 45.79
C ARG A 334 15.16 32.26 46.32
N GLY A 335 15.34 32.35 47.64
CA GLY A 335 16.63 32.09 48.29
C GLY A 335 17.14 30.65 48.26
N TYR A 336 16.39 29.71 47.70
CA TYR A 336 16.84 28.31 47.53
C TYR A 336 17.99 28.17 46.52
N THR A 337 18.09 29.06 45.56
CA THR A 337 19.17 29.18 44.58
C THR A 337 19.60 30.61 44.47
N ASP A 338 20.85 30.86 44.11
CA ASP A 338 21.34 32.20 43.78
C ASP A 338 20.79 32.55 42.38
N ASN A 339 19.86 33.49 42.33
CA ASN A 339 19.09 33.80 41.13
C ASN A 339 19.39 35.18 40.53
N GLY A 340 20.17 35.99 41.18
CA GLY A 340 20.42 37.38 40.74
C GLY A 340 19.10 38.16 40.58
N GLU A 341 18.95 38.85 39.45
CA GLU A 341 17.77 39.68 39.12
C GLU A 341 16.70 38.88 38.30
N GLN A 342 16.66 37.55 38.34
CA GLN A 342 15.74 36.73 37.55
C GLN A 342 14.31 36.87 38.06
N SER A 343 13.35 36.79 37.14
CA SER A 343 11.93 36.73 37.49
C SER A 343 11.57 35.37 38.11
N ASP A 344 10.48 35.30 38.88
CA ASP A 344 10.03 34.08 39.52
C ASP A 344 9.73 32.96 38.51
N ASN A 345 9.15 33.33 37.37
CA ASN A 345 8.90 32.37 36.27
C ASN A 345 10.22 31.85 35.67
N GLU A 346 11.22 32.67 35.54
CA GLU A 346 12.53 32.26 35.05
C GLU A 346 13.23 31.34 36.05
N ILE A 347 13.19 31.66 37.34
CA ILE A 347 13.73 30.82 38.42
C ILE A 347 13.08 29.41 38.35
N TRP A 348 11.77 29.39 38.30
CA TRP A 348 11.04 28.10 38.19
C TRP A 348 11.40 27.33 36.93
N ALA A 349 11.37 27.97 35.79
CA ALA A 349 11.66 27.33 34.51
C ALA A 349 13.07 26.70 34.46
N ARG A 350 14.06 27.42 35.01
CA ARG A 350 15.44 26.91 35.16
C ARG A 350 15.50 25.70 36.08
N ARG A 351 14.77 25.70 37.19
CA ARG A 351 14.73 24.58 38.14
C ARG A 351 14.15 23.32 37.53
N ILE A 352 13.13 23.43 36.67
CA ILE A 352 12.59 22.31 35.93
C ILE A 352 13.35 22.00 34.64
N GLY A 353 14.54 22.63 34.46
CA GLY A 353 15.51 22.30 33.43
C GLY A 353 15.24 22.88 32.06
N LEU A 354 14.49 23.99 31.94
CA LEU A 354 14.48 24.78 30.72
C LEU A 354 15.78 25.56 30.62
N THR A 355 16.45 25.48 29.50
CA THR A 355 17.74 26.13 29.25
C THR A 355 17.80 26.71 27.85
N ASN A 356 18.77 27.59 27.59
CA ASN A 356 19.04 28.12 26.26
C ASN A 356 17.77 28.60 25.52
N ASN A 357 17.58 28.18 24.28
CA ASN A 357 16.48 28.59 23.42
C ASN A 357 15.09 28.24 24.00
N THR A 358 14.96 27.09 24.68
CA THR A 358 13.68 26.71 25.29
C THR A 358 13.25 27.64 26.42
N LEU A 359 14.19 28.10 27.23
CA LEU A 359 13.90 29.08 28.27
C LEU A 359 13.52 30.44 27.66
N THR A 360 14.29 30.91 26.69
CA THR A 360 14.01 32.17 26.00
C THR A 360 12.65 32.19 25.36
N ASN A 361 12.30 31.09 24.67
CA ASN A 361 10.99 30.94 24.02
C ASN A 361 9.85 30.83 25.04
N TYR A 362 10.05 30.09 26.14
CA TYR A 362 9.07 30.01 27.22
C TYR A 362 8.76 31.40 27.79
N LEU A 363 9.78 32.17 28.12
CA LEU A 363 9.61 33.54 28.66
C LEU A 363 8.95 34.47 27.65
N ALA A 364 9.19 34.27 26.36
CA ALA A 364 8.57 35.03 25.28
C ALA A 364 7.16 34.49 24.88
N GLY A 365 6.66 33.42 25.52
CA GLY A 365 5.36 32.81 25.19
C GLY A 365 5.32 32.16 23.82
N LYS A 366 6.49 31.86 23.22
CA LYS A 366 6.57 31.21 21.90
C LYS A 366 6.52 29.69 22.05
N THR A 367 5.65 29.02 21.25
CA THR A 367 5.50 27.58 21.24
C THR A 367 5.40 27.05 19.81
N TYR A 368 5.68 25.76 19.63
CA TYR A 368 5.57 25.07 18.34
C TYR A 368 5.03 23.66 18.54
N ASP A 369 4.11 23.25 17.68
CA ASP A 369 3.57 21.91 17.66
C ASP A 369 4.33 21.03 16.65
N TRP A 370 5.31 20.29 17.17
CA TRP A 370 6.12 19.37 16.39
C TRP A 370 5.33 18.18 15.86
N TYR A 371 4.25 17.80 16.57
CA TYR A 371 3.41 16.69 16.16
C TYR A 371 2.60 17.08 14.91
N ASP A 372 1.83 18.15 15.00
CA ASP A 372 1.02 18.63 13.87
C ASP A 372 1.88 18.92 12.64
N ALA A 373 3.03 19.56 12.84
CA ALA A 373 3.94 19.91 11.76
C ALA A 373 4.65 18.71 11.08
N SER A 374 4.70 17.54 11.76
CA SER A 374 5.32 16.34 11.18
C SER A 374 4.36 15.54 10.29
N PHE A 375 3.09 15.91 10.29
CA PHE A 375 2.07 15.22 9.53
C PHE A 375 1.35 16.15 8.57
N ARG A 376 0.84 15.56 7.49
CA ARG A 376 0.10 16.28 6.45
C ARG A 376 -1.11 15.49 5.99
N THR A 377 -2.00 16.15 5.28
CA THR A 377 -2.98 15.46 4.45
C THR A 377 -2.31 15.06 3.15
N GLY A 378 -2.11 13.76 2.94
CA GLY A 378 -1.55 13.22 1.71
C GLY A 378 -2.60 13.11 0.61
N ILE A 379 -2.18 13.28 -0.64
CA ILE A 379 -3.03 13.11 -1.82
C ILE A 379 -2.67 11.80 -2.50
N ASN A 380 -3.66 10.94 -2.72
CA ASN A 380 -3.50 9.68 -3.42
C ASN A 380 -4.21 9.75 -4.77
N GLN A 381 -3.51 9.35 -5.82
CA GLN A 381 -4.01 9.40 -7.19
C GLN A 381 -3.74 8.05 -7.86
N ASP A 382 -4.75 7.45 -8.46
CA ASP A 382 -4.62 6.23 -9.26
C ASP A 382 -5.40 6.39 -10.56
N TYR A 383 -4.70 6.23 -11.67
CA TYR A 383 -5.24 6.34 -13.02
C TYR A 383 -4.91 5.06 -13.78
N ASP A 384 -5.92 4.42 -14.33
CA ASP A 384 -5.76 3.16 -15.05
C ASP A 384 -6.60 3.16 -16.34
N VAL A 385 -6.00 2.71 -17.43
CA VAL A 385 -6.68 2.48 -18.70
C VAL A 385 -6.47 1.03 -19.09
N SER A 386 -7.55 0.33 -19.43
CA SER A 386 -7.45 -1.02 -19.95
C SER A 386 -8.28 -1.23 -21.21
N ILE A 387 -7.79 -2.10 -22.09
CA ILE A 387 -8.50 -2.58 -23.28
C ILE A 387 -8.50 -4.09 -23.29
N SER A 388 -9.64 -4.67 -23.57
CA SER A 388 -9.80 -6.13 -23.64
C SER A 388 -10.76 -6.55 -24.73
N GLY A 389 -10.55 -7.73 -25.26
CA GLY A 389 -11.44 -8.32 -26.26
C GLY A 389 -11.09 -9.78 -26.55
N ALA A 390 -11.99 -10.47 -27.20
CA ALA A 390 -11.78 -11.83 -27.62
C ALA A 390 -12.56 -12.15 -28.91
N ASN A 391 -12.00 -13.08 -29.68
CA ASN A 391 -12.68 -13.78 -30.74
C ASN A 391 -12.59 -15.31 -30.49
N ASP A 392 -13.01 -16.12 -31.43
CA ASP A 392 -13.05 -17.60 -31.27
C ASP A 392 -11.67 -18.23 -31.04
N ARG A 393 -10.57 -17.56 -31.40
CA ARG A 393 -9.20 -18.10 -31.34
C ARG A 393 -8.26 -17.34 -30.42
N MET A 394 -8.56 -16.11 -30.10
CA MET A 394 -7.64 -15.26 -29.33
C MET A 394 -8.41 -14.38 -28.36
N ASN A 395 -7.86 -14.20 -27.17
CA ASN A 395 -8.27 -13.12 -26.28
C ASN A 395 -7.06 -12.31 -25.82
N TYR A 396 -7.29 -11.06 -25.54
CA TYR A 396 -6.28 -10.13 -25.06
C TYR A 396 -6.82 -9.24 -23.96
N TYR A 397 -5.92 -8.85 -23.06
CA TYR A 397 -6.11 -7.82 -22.06
C TYR A 397 -4.83 -6.99 -21.98
N MET A 398 -4.97 -5.69 -22.00
CA MET A 398 -3.86 -4.75 -21.85
C MET A 398 -4.27 -3.66 -20.87
N SER A 399 -3.38 -3.27 -19.99
CA SER A 399 -3.57 -2.12 -19.10
C SER A 399 -2.30 -1.31 -18.97
N ILE A 400 -2.48 -0.03 -18.65
CA ILE A 400 -1.45 0.87 -18.19
C ILE A 400 -2.03 1.73 -17.09
N GLY A 401 -1.32 1.85 -15.97
CA GLY A 401 -1.73 2.63 -14.83
C GLY A 401 -0.60 3.47 -14.26
N TYR A 402 -0.96 4.58 -13.64
CA TYR A 402 -0.09 5.45 -12.86
C TYR A 402 -0.67 5.64 -11.48
N LEU A 403 0.12 5.30 -10.47
CA LEU A 403 -0.20 5.48 -9.06
C LEU A 403 0.76 6.50 -8.46
N SER A 404 0.23 7.44 -7.69
CA SER A 404 1.00 8.38 -6.88
C SER A 404 0.33 8.55 -5.53
N ASN A 405 1.00 8.15 -4.49
CA ASN A 405 0.52 8.23 -3.12
C ASN A 405 1.44 9.11 -2.30
N GLU A 406 0.87 10.06 -1.59
CA GLU A 406 1.53 10.81 -0.53
C GLU A 406 1.07 10.24 0.81
N GLY A 407 2.04 9.91 1.68
CA GLY A 407 1.76 9.47 3.05
C GLY A 407 1.34 10.60 3.96
N VAL A 408 0.80 10.24 5.12
CA VAL A 408 0.46 11.21 6.17
C VAL A 408 1.68 11.79 6.85
N ALA A 409 2.79 11.04 6.93
CA ALA A 409 4.07 11.58 7.36
C ALA A 409 4.69 12.41 6.22
N GLU A 410 5.27 13.54 6.56
CA GLU A 410 5.90 14.40 5.56
C GLU A 410 7.02 13.64 4.84
N SER A 411 7.01 13.73 3.49
CA SER A 411 7.96 13.07 2.56
C SER A 411 7.94 11.55 2.52
N ASP A 412 6.92 10.95 3.04
CA ASP A 412 6.60 9.56 2.71
C ASP A 412 5.79 9.55 1.40
N ASP A 413 6.46 9.31 0.27
CA ASP A 413 5.86 9.35 -1.06
C ASP A 413 6.17 8.05 -1.81
N TYR A 414 5.21 7.57 -2.56
CA TYR A 414 5.33 6.39 -3.41
C TYR A 414 4.70 6.64 -4.77
N SER A 415 5.38 6.30 -5.85
CA SER A 415 4.80 6.37 -7.18
C SER A 415 5.19 5.16 -8.03
N ALA A 416 4.28 4.75 -8.92
CA ALA A 416 4.52 3.63 -9.81
C ALA A 416 3.80 3.80 -11.15
N ILE A 417 4.50 3.46 -12.24
CA ILE A 417 3.90 3.14 -13.54
C ILE A 417 3.77 1.62 -13.61
N ARG A 418 2.58 1.14 -13.91
CA ARG A 418 2.25 -0.30 -13.98
C ARG A 418 1.66 -0.61 -15.34
N SER A 419 2.03 -1.72 -15.94
CA SER A 419 1.36 -2.20 -17.16
C SER A 419 1.25 -3.72 -17.16
N ASN A 420 0.21 -4.22 -17.79
CA ASN A 420 -0.04 -5.64 -17.99
C ASN A 420 -0.43 -5.89 -19.45
N LEU A 421 0.17 -6.90 -20.05
CA LEU A 421 -0.19 -7.41 -21.36
C LEU A 421 -0.43 -8.91 -21.27
N LYS A 422 -1.66 -9.33 -21.45
CA LYS A 422 -2.05 -10.75 -21.46
C LYS A 422 -2.64 -11.13 -22.80
N LEU A 423 -2.03 -12.12 -23.44
CA LEU A 423 -2.46 -12.68 -24.72
C LEU A 423 -2.68 -14.19 -24.55
N ASN A 424 -3.80 -14.69 -25.01
CA ASN A 424 -4.06 -16.13 -25.07
C ASN A 424 -4.56 -16.45 -26.46
N GLY A 425 -4.01 -17.46 -27.10
CA GLY A 425 -4.35 -17.84 -28.47
C GLY A 425 -4.38 -19.33 -28.71
N GLN A 426 -5.40 -19.78 -29.42
CA GLN A 426 -5.46 -21.13 -29.98
C GLN A 426 -4.79 -21.13 -31.34
N VAL A 427 -3.52 -21.57 -31.38
CA VAL A 427 -2.73 -21.63 -32.63
C VAL A 427 -3.27 -22.71 -33.55
N THR A 428 -3.56 -23.87 -32.98
CA THR A 428 -4.18 -25.01 -33.67
C THR A 428 -5.24 -25.63 -32.77
N LYS A 429 -5.99 -26.61 -33.27
CA LYS A 429 -6.98 -27.34 -32.44
C LYS A 429 -6.34 -28.07 -31.25
N TRP A 430 -5.06 -28.39 -31.34
CA TRP A 430 -4.32 -29.14 -30.33
C TRP A 430 -3.29 -28.29 -29.56
N LEU A 431 -3.04 -26.99 -29.93
CA LEU A 431 -2.05 -26.11 -29.31
C LEU A 431 -2.69 -24.79 -28.92
N ASP A 432 -2.73 -24.52 -27.62
CA ASP A 432 -3.04 -23.22 -27.04
C ASP A 432 -1.76 -22.62 -26.48
N VAL A 433 -1.53 -21.33 -26.70
CA VAL A 433 -0.38 -20.56 -26.16
C VAL A 433 -0.86 -19.33 -25.40
N SER A 434 -0.15 -18.96 -24.37
CA SER A 434 -0.41 -17.71 -23.68
C SER A 434 0.87 -17.02 -23.22
N ALA A 435 0.78 -15.70 -23.15
CA ALA A 435 1.82 -14.83 -22.58
C ALA A 435 1.14 -13.80 -21.68
N ASN A 436 1.67 -13.63 -20.47
CA ASN A 436 1.32 -12.54 -19.57
C ASN A 436 2.60 -11.81 -19.18
N VAL A 437 2.67 -10.52 -19.48
CA VAL A 437 3.83 -9.65 -19.22
C VAL A 437 3.38 -8.52 -18.32
N ASN A 438 3.92 -8.48 -17.11
CA ASN A 438 3.70 -7.40 -16.15
C ASN A 438 4.98 -6.58 -16.04
N PHE A 439 4.85 -5.28 -16.19
CA PHE A 439 5.93 -4.31 -16.03
C PHE A 439 5.58 -3.31 -14.95
N GLN A 440 6.53 -2.99 -14.09
CA GLN A 440 6.42 -1.90 -13.15
C GLN A 440 7.73 -1.10 -13.08
N ASN A 441 7.60 0.21 -13.08
CA ASN A 441 8.67 1.12 -12.67
C ASN A 441 8.15 1.95 -11.49
N ARG A 442 8.86 1.88 -10.36
CA ARG A 442 8.42 2.55 -9.12
C ARG A 442 9.54 3.31 -8.44
N THR A 443 9.19 4.43 -7.84
CA THR A 443 10.01 5.15 -6.88
C THR A 443 9.60 4.66 -5.48
N ASP A 444 10.57 4.18 -4.72
CA ASP A 444 10.33 3.53 -3.43
C ASP A 444 11.21 4.18 -2.36
N GLY A 445 10.80 5.31 -1.90
CA GLY A 445 11.41 6.03 -0.80
C GLY A 445 11.93 7.41 -1.17
N ASN A 446 11.56 8.34 -0.37
CA ASN A 446 12.13 9.67 -0.24
C ASN A 446 12.87 9.77 1.10
N LEU A 447 13.54 10.89 1.32
CA LEU A 447 14.15 11.19 2.60
C LEU A 447 13.03 11.39 3.65
N ALA A 448 12.50 10.30 4.17
CA ALA A 448 11.51 10.35 5.24
C ALA A 448 12.14 10.98 6.49
N ILE A 449 11.38 11.85 7.15
CA ILE A 449 11.77 12.39 8.45
C ILE A 449 11.68 11.26 9.48
N ASP A 450 12.63 11.18 10.40
CA ASP A 450 12.45 10.42 11.62
C ASP A 450 11.50 11.19 12.55
N TRP A 451 10.20 11.17 12.17
CA TRP A 451 9.16 11.91 12.87
C TRP A 451 9.06 11.51 14.35
N GLY A 452 9.32 10.24 14.66
CA GLY A 452 9.32 9.76 16.04
C GLY A 452 10.34 10.51 16.89
N LYS A 453 11.59 10.63 16.43
CA LYS A 453 12.62 11.40 17.12
C LYS A 453 12.32 12.89 17.10
N GLN A 454 11.88 13.44 15.98
CA GLN A 454 11.57 14.85 15.86
C GLN A 454 10.50 15.30 16.85
N ILE A 455 9.45 14.50 17.05
CA ILE A 455 8.38 14.78 18.00
C ILE A 455 8.82 14.54 19.45
N THR A 456 9.44 13.38 19.72
CA THR A 456 9.74 12.98 21.12
C THR A 456 10.97 13.67 21.70
N ALA A 457 11.90 14.12 20.88
CA ALA A 457 13.12 14.76 21.33
C ALA A 457 12.99 16.28 21.49
N ASN A 458 12.08 16.92 20.75
CA ASN A 458 11.91 18.37 20.81
C ASN A 458 10.86 18.79 21.84
N SER A 459 11.17 19.87 22.55
CA SER A 459 10.25 20.54 23.46
C SER A 459 9.21 21.36 22.68
N PRO A 460 7.99 21.56 23.20
CA PRO A 460 7.06 22.54 22.64
C PRO A 460 7.58 23.98 22.62
N PHE A 461 8.64 24.29 23.38
CA PHE A 461 9.33 25.59 23.37
C PHE A 461 10.55 25.62 22.46
N ALA A 462 10.81 24.54 21.72
CA ALA A 462 11.85 24.47 20.70
C ALA A 462 11.27 24.93 19.36
N LEU A 463 11.80 25.97 18.74
CA LEU A 463 11.29 26.50 17.47
C LEU A 463 12.13 25.98 16.29
N PRO A 464 11.49 25.53 15.19
CA PRO A 464 12.20 25.00 14.03
C PRO A 464 12.92 26.06 13.21
N TYR A 465 12.60 27.33 13.39
CA TYR A 465 13.19 28.44 12.66
C TYR A 465 13.87 29.42 13.61
N LYS A 466 14.99 30.00 13.16
CA LYS A 466 15.63 31.15 13.77
C LYS A 466 14.82 32.42 13.48
N ASP A 467 15.13 33.52 14.20
CA ASP A 467 14.44 34.80 13.98
C ASP A 467 14.65 35.39 12.57
N ASN A 468 15.70 34.99 11.86
CA ASN A 468 15.94 35.36 10.47
C ASN A 468 15.18 34.49 9.43
N GLY A 469 14.37 33.51 9.88
CA GLY A 469 13.59 32.61 9.04
C GLY A 469 14.34 31.39 8.52
N GLU A 470 15.61 31.22 8.86
CA GLU A 470 16.36 30.00 8.53
C GLU A 470 15.95 28.85 9.45
N LEU A 471 16.03 27.61 8.94
CA LEU A 471 15.85 26.43 9.78
C LEU A 471 16.92 26.37 10.88
N ASN A 472 16.48 26.04 12.08
CA ASN A 472 17.33 25.87 13.22
C ASN A 472 17.66 24.38 13.41
N PRO A 473 18.91 23.92 13.22
CA PRO A 473 19.26 22.50 13.41
C PRO A 473 19.09 22.06 14.87
N HIS A 474 19.40 22.95 15.83
CA HIS A 474 19.38 22.70 17.27
C HIS A 474 18.32 23.55 17.99
N PRO A 475 17.03 23.21 17.84
CA PRO A 475 15.95 24.02 18.39
C PRO A 475 15.94 24.07 19.93
N MET A 476 16.58 23.11 20.59
CA MET A 476 16.71 23.05 22.05
C MET A 476 17.99 23.78 22.57
N GLY A 477 18.89 24.20 21.67
CA GLY A 477 20.16 24.83 21.99
C GLY A 477 21.37 23.91 21.81
N GLU A 478 22.51 24.47 21.44
CA GLU A 478 23.72 23.74 21.03
C GLU A 478 24.29 22.78 22.08
N THR A 479 24.05 23.01 23.36
CA THR A 479 24.48 22.14 24.45
C THR A 479 23.49 21.02 24.78
N ASN A 480 22.34 20.99 24.12
CA ASN A 480 21.29 20.02 24.39
C ASN A 480 21.06 19.13 23.16
N TYR A 481 21.89 18.12 23.01
CA TYR A 481 21.83 17.12 21.92
C TYR A 481 20.54 16.26 21.88
N LEU A 482 19.59 16.50 22.78
CA LEU A 482 18.36 15.73 22.85
C LEU A 482 17.32 16.14 21.80
N GLY A 483 17.39 17.38 21.29
CA GLY A 483 16.46 17.90 20.29
C GLY A 483 17.15 18.17 18.96
N TYR A 484 16.54 17.76 17.86
CA TYR A 484 17.08 17.96 16.53
C TYR A 484 15.97 18.25 15.51
N ASN A 485 16.30 19.08 14.53
CA ASN A 485 15.38 19.42 13.45
C ASN A 485 15.77 18.70 12.16
N TYR A 486 15.15 17.57 11.90
CA TYR A 486 15.44 16.75 10.71
C TYR A 486 15.09 17.43 9.38
N TRP A 487 14.26 18.48 9.36
CA TRP A 487 14.04 19.28 8.15
C TRP A 487 15.30 20.01 7.69
N PHE A 488 16.19 20.35 8.65
CA PHE A 488 17.45 20.99 8.34
C PHE A 488 18.34 20.08 7.47
N ASP A 489 18.48 18.81 7.82
CA ASP A 489 19.29 17.83 7.08
C ASP A 489 18.85 17.69 5.62
N ARG A 490 17.55 17.81 5.35
CA ARG A 490 17.01 17.61 3.99
C ARG A 490 17.49 18.64 2.98
N GLN A 491 17.98 19.79 3.44
CA GLN A 491 18.59 20.77 2.54
C GLN A 491 19.92 20.26 1.98
N TYR A 492 20.56 19.32 2.68
CA TYR A 492 21.90 18.81 2.43
C TYR A 492 21.91 17.36 1.97
N GLN A 493 20.77 16.72 1.89
CA GLN A 493 20.63 15.30 1.49
C GLN A 493 19.86 15.16 0.19
N LYS A 494 20.23 14.15 -0.60
CA LYS A 494 19.45 13.71 -1.77
C LYS A 494 19.35 12.20 -1.75
N LEU A 495 18.16 11.67 -2.00
CA LEU A 495 17.90 10.24 -2.14
C LEU A 495 17.13 9.97 -3.44
N GLU A 496 17.62 9.01 -4.19
CA GLU A 496 16.93 8.48 -5.36
C GLU A 496 16.94 6.96 -5.26
N LYS A 497 15.77 6.37 -5.04
CA LYS A 497 15.61 4.94 -4.84
C LYS A 497 14.43 4.42 -5.65
N GLY A 498 14.64 3.33 -6.36
CA GLY A 498 13.59 2.80 -7.21
C GLY A 498 13.82 1.39 -7.70
N TYR A 499 12.75 0.83 -8.25
CA TYR A 499 12.73 -0.51 -8.82
C TYR A 499 12.14 -0.50 -10.22
N THR A 500 12.74 -1.28 -11.12
CA THR A 500 12.13 -1.66 -12.39
C THR A 500 11.94 -3.16 -12.39
N VAL A 501 10.73 -3.62 -12.61
CA VAL A 501 10.35 -5.04 -12.57
C VAL A 501 9.73 -5.45 -13.88
N LEU A 502 10.16 -6.58 -14.41
CA LEU A 502 9.54 -7.28 -15.53
C LEU A 502 9.24 -8.71 -15.11
N ASN A 503 7.98 -9.06 -14.99
CA ASN A 503 7.52 -10.39 -14.69
C ASN A 503 6.78 -10.96 -15.91
N THR A 504 7.20 -12.11 -16.42
CA THR A 504 6.64 -12.73 -17.62
C THR A 504 6.18 -14.13 -17.30
N ILE A 505 4.98 -14.51 -17.75
CA ILE A 505 4.48 -15.89 -17.66
C ILE A 505 4.15 -16.34 -19.07
N LEU A 506 4.81 -17.41 -19.51
CA LEU A 506 4.60 -18.03 -20.80
C LEU A 506 4.02 -19.42 -20.59
N SER A 507 2.98 -19.76 -21.35
CA SER A 507 2.36 -21.09 -21.29
C SER A 507 2.10 -21.66 -22.67
N ALA A 508 2.31 -22.96 -22.79
CA ALA A 508 1.92 -23.74 -23.95
C ALA A 508 1.15 -24.98 -23.47
N LYS A 509 -0.07 -25.16 -23.97
CA LYS A 509 -0.94 -26.29 -23.66
C LYS A 509 -1.20 -27.13 -24.90
N ILE A 510 -0.80 -28.39 -24.85
CA ILE A 510 -0.88 -29.34 -25.93
C ILE A 510 -1.92 -30.40 -25.58
N LYS A 511 -2.96 -30.51 -26.41
CA LYS A 511 -3.99 -31.56 -26.34
C LYS A 511 -3.52 -32.78 -27.12
N LEU A 512 -3.22 -33.85 -26.43
CA LEU A 512 -2.78 -35.12 -26.99
C LEU A 512 -3.97 -36.10 -27.15
N PRO A 513 -3.83 -37.16 -27.93
CA PRO A 513 -4.82 -38.26 -27.99
C PRO A 513 -5.11 -38.82 -26.59
N PHE A 514 -6.22 -39.52 -26.42
CA PHE A 514 -6.65 -40.21 -25.21
C PHE A 514 -6.97 -39.30 -24.02
N ASN A 515 -7.40 -38.04 -24.29
CA ASN A 515 -7.73 -37.03 -23.27
C ASN A 515 -6.52 -36.64 -22.38
N ILE A 516 -5.33 -36.79 -22.91
CA ILE A 516 -4.10 -36.31 -22.25
C ILE A 516 -3.85 -34.86 -22.63
N THR A 517 -3.54 -34.05 -21.64
CA THR A 517 -3.10 -32.66 -21.84
C THR A 517 -1.71 -32.51 -21.27
N TYR A 518 -0.78 -32.00 -22.07
CA TYR A 518 0.51 -31.56 -21.61
C TYR A 518 0.56 -30.02 -21.55
N SER A 519 0.98 -29.49 -20.43
CA SER A 519 1.15 -28.04 -20.24
C SER A 519 2.60 -27.73 -19.82
N PHE A 520 3.22 -26.82 -20.55
CA PHE A 520 4.50 -26.23 -20.23
C PHE A 520 4.27 -24.80 -19.81
N ASN A 521 4.78 -24.38 -18.62
CA ASN A 521 4.72 -23.01 -18.15
C ASN A 521 6.11 -22.58 -17.72
N ALA A 522 6.46 -21.32 -18.02
CA ALA A 522 7.72 -20.69 -17.63
C ALA A 522 7.45 -19.26 -17.13
N SER A 523 8.09 -18.90 -16.02
CA SER A 523 7.93 -17.56 -15.42
C SER A 523 9.30 -16.95 -15.10
N PRO A 524 9.98 -16.33 -16.09
CA PRO A 524 11.14 -15.49 -15.83
C PRO A 524 10.69 -14.15 -15.24
N ARG A 525 11.37 -13.72 -14.15
CA ARG A 525 11.19 -12.42 -13.51
C ARG A 525 12.54 -11.72 -13.37
N LEU A 526 12.58 -10.49 -13.81
CA LEU A 526 13.74 -9.60 -13.70
C LEU A 526 13.37 -8.41 -12.83
N GLN A 527 14.24 -8.07 -11.90
CA GLN A 527 14.10 -6.87 -11.09
C GLN A 527 15.45 -6.15 -11.04
N TRP A 528 15.41 -4.88 -11.33
CA TRP A 528 16.53 -3.96 -11.15
C TRP A 528 16.20 -2.99 -10.04
N PHE A 529 17.14 -2.79 -9.14
CA PHE A 529 17.06 -1.85 -8.03
C PHE A 529 18.21 -0.85 -8.13
N HIS A 530 17.92 0.39 -7.79
CA HIS A 530 18.94 1.40 -7.58
C HIS A 530 18.65 2.17 -6.29
N ASP A 531 19.73 2.53 -5.60
CA ASP A 531 19.74 3.34 -4.40
C ASP A 531 20.92 4.32 -4.50
N ARG A 532 20.64 5.61 -4.50
CA ARG A 532 21.61 6.69 -4.64
C ARG A 532 21.35 7.69 -3.53
N TYR A 533 22.30 7.80 -2.64
CA TYR A 533 22.22 8.71 -1.51
C TYR A 533 23.42 9.66 -1.55
N PHE A 534 23.19 10.90 -1.19
CA PHE A 534 24.19 11.94 -1.15
C PHE A 534 24.01 12.80 0.10
N GLU A 535 25.12 13.11 0.75
CA GLU A 535 25.24 14.07 1.85
C GLU A 535 26.20 15.17 1.44
N SER A 536 25.76 16.43 1.60
CA SER A 536 26.53 17.61 1.25
C SER A 536 27.64 17.88 2.27
N SER A 537 28.79 18.35 1.77
CA SER A 537 29.88 18.84 2.63
C SER A 537 29.59 20.19 3.26
N GLU A 538 28.53 20.86 2.84
CA GLU A 538 28.13 22.18 3.36
C GLU A 538 27.31 22.07 4.64
N HIS A 539 26.96 20.87 5.10
CA HIS A 539 26.22 20.68 6.34
C HIS A 539 27.09 21.07 7.54
N PRO A 540 26.69 22.07 8.36
CA PRO A 540 27.55 22.64 9.37
C PRO A 540 27.87 21.73 10.55
N ASP A 541 26.98 20.74 10.84
CA ASP A 541 27.11 19.85 12.00
C ASP A 541 27.75 18.51 11.68
N TRP A 542 27.88 18.18 10.40
CA TRP A 542 28.52 16.91 10.02
C TRP A 542 30.01 17.09 9.89
N ALA A 543 30.73 16.17 10.49
CA ALA A 543 32.17 16.13 10.27
C ALA A 543 32.46 15.95 8.78
N ALA A 544 33.44 16.68 8.25
CA ALA A 544 33.89 16.53 6.87
C ALA A 544 34.15 15.08 6.49
N GLU A 545 34.38 14.21 7.46
CA GLU A 545 34.66 12.79 7.32
C GLU A 545 33.44 11.93 7.00
N THR A 546 32.24 12.42 7.27
CA THR A 546 30.99 11.64 7.10
C THR A 546 30.24 11.97 5.83
N HIS A 547 30.46 13.15 5.23
CA HIS A 547 29.79 13.53 3.99
C HIS A 547 30.27 12.69 2.81
N GLY A 548 29.36 12.42 1.89
CA GLY A 548 29.70 11.60 0.73
C GLY A 548 28.49 11.13 -0.06
N ALA A 549 28.73 10.15 -0.89
CA ALA A 549 27.71 9.54 -1.72
C ALA A 549 27.73 8.01 -1.62
N ASN A 550 26.55 7.43 -1.61
CA ASN A 550 26.35 6.00 -1.78
C ASN A 550 25.64 5.74 -3.12
N ARG A 551 26.12 4.75 -3.86
CA ARG A 551 25.43 4.22 -5.05
C ARG A 551 25.33 2.72 -4.91
N GLY A 552 24.09 2.23 -4.72
CA GLY A 552 23.76 0.83 -4.69
C GLY A 552 22.99 0.42 -5.95
N THR A 553 23.30 -0.74 -6.48
CA THR A 553 22.51 -1.40 -7.51
C THR A 553 22.30 -2.86 -7.16
N ALA A 554 21.14 -3.41 -7.46
CA ALA A 554 20.89 -4.83 -7.30
C ALA A 554 20.06 -5.37 -8.47
N GLN A 555 20.26 -6.64 -8.78
CA GLN A 555 19.51 -7.36 -9.79
C GLN A 555 19.03 -8.68 -9.21
N ASN A 556 17.74 -8.96 -9.37
CA ASN A 556 17.18 -10.28 -9.15
C ASN A 556 16.79 -10.89 -10.50
N PHE A 557 17.20 -12.12 -10.72
CA PHE A 557 16.69 -12.94 -11.79
C PHE A 557 16.14 -14.24 -11.21
N ASP A 558 14.84 -14.33 -11.17
CA ASP A 558 14.11 -15.50 -10.68
C ASP A 558 13.45 -16.18 -11.88
N TRP A 559 13.48 -17.49 -11.94
CA TRP A 559 12.70 -18.21 -12.92
C TRP A 559 12.12 -19.49 -12.33
N SER A 560 10.93 -19.83 -12.77
CA SER A 560 10.32 -21.14 -12.51
C SER A 560 9.76 -21.72 -13.79
N ILE A 561 9.85 -23.02 -13.94
CA ILE A 561 9.24 -23.80 -15.01
C ILE A 561 8.45 -24.94 -14.40
N ASN A 562 7.27 -25.21 -14.93
CA ASN A 562 6.57 -26.44 -14.62
C ASN A 562 6.12 -27.16 -15.90
N ASN A 563 6.21 -28.48 -15.85
CA ASN A 563 5.68 -29.41 -16.84
C ASN A 563 4.57 -30.19 -16.18
N THR A 564 3.37 -30.15 -16.74
CA THR A 564 2.21 -30.83 -16.19
C THR A 564 1.61 -31.76 -17.27
N ILE A 565 1.46 -33.02 -16.92
CA ILE A 565 0.68 -34.00 -17.71
C ILE A 565 -0.61 -34.28 -16.94
N ASN A 566 -1.72 -33.98 -17.55
CA ASN A 566 -3.05 -34.31 -16.99
C ASN A 566 -3.74 -35.32 -17.89
N TRP A 567 -4.20 -36.38 -17.29
CA TRP A 567 -5.06 -37.38 -17.93
C TRP A 567 -6.40 -37.41 -17.24
N ASP A 568 -7.45 -37.09 -18.00
CA ASP A 568 -8.82 -37.02 -17.53
C ASP A 568 -9.67 -37.98 -18.35
N TYR A 569 -10.17 -39.05 -17.71
CA TYR A 569 -10.89 -40.09 -18.39
C TYR A 569 -12.09 -40.60 -17.60
N THR A 570 -13.22 -40.73 -18.31
CA THR A 570 -14.45 -41.30 -17.73
C THR A 570 -14.69 -42.71 -18.28
N PHE A 571 -14.71 -43.72 -17.39
CA PHE A 571 -14.96 -45.11 -17.71
C PHE A 571 -16.45 -45.42 -17.55
N ALA A 572 -17.02 -46.10 -18.55
CA ALA A 572 -18.40 -46.60 -18.51
C ALA A 572 -19.43 -45.53 -18.08
N ASP A 573 -19.20 -44.25 -18.40
CA ASP A 573 -20.06 -43.11 -18.07
C ASP A 573 -20.34 -42.92 -16.56
N LYS A 574 -19.62 -43.64 -15.69
CA LYS A 574 -19.83 -43.64 -14.23
C LYS A 574 -18.57 -43.36 -13.42
N HIS A 575 -17.41 -43.78 -13.88
CA HIS A 575 -16.15 -43.68 -13.13
C HIS A 575 -15.26 -42.63 -13.77
N HIS A 576 -15.05 -41.55 -13.07
CA HIS A 576 -14.18 -40.46 -13.49
C HIS A 576 -12.81 -40.58 -12.80
N LEU A 577 -11.74 -40.66 -13.59
CA LEU A 577 -10.37 -40.71 -13.14
C LEU A 577 -9.62 -39.48 -13.67
N ASN A 578 -9.04 -38.71 -12.76
CA ASN A 578 -8.12 -37.63 -13.09
C ASN A 578 -6.75 -37.94 -12.50
N LEU A 579 -5.73 -37.99 -13.35
CA LEU A 579 -4.33 -38.18 -12.96
C LEU A 579 -3.52 -36.99 -13.42
N THR A 580 -2.82 -36.35 -12.48
CA THR A 580 -1.95 -35.23 -12.76
C THR A 580 -0.53 -35.52 -12.31
N LEU A 581 0.43 -35.41 -13.23
CA LEU A 581 1.85 -35.50 -12.96
C LEU A 581 2.47 -34.12 -13.17
N VAL A 582 3.25 -33.65 -12.21
CA VAL A 582 3.89 -32.33 -12.24
C VAL A 582 5.38 -32.46 -11.99
N GLN A 583 6.17 -31.81 -12.83
CA GLN A 583 7.60 -31.59 -12.64
C GLN A 583 7.83 -30.09 -12.58
N GLU A 584 8.52 -29.62 -11.55
CA GLU A 584 8.84 -28.21 -11.33
C GLU A 584 10.35 -28.02 -11.16
N ALA A 585 10.86 -26.92 -11.69
CA ALA A 585 12.23 -26.46 -11.48
C ALA A 585 12.22 -24.94 -11.31
N GLU A 586 13.08 -24.47 -10.42
CA GLU A 586 13.20 -23.03 -10.14
C GLU A 586 14.62 -22.67 -9.75
N GLU A 587 14.99 -21.42 -10.02
CA GLU A 587 16.25 -20.83 -9.56
C GLU A 587 16.03 -19.36 -9.26
N ARG A 588 16.67 -18.88 -8.19
CA ARG A 588 16.70 -17.46 -7.80
C ARG A 588 18.16 -17.01 -7.74
N ARG A 589 18.45 -15.92 -8.43
CA ARG A 589 19.78 -15.29 -8.49
C ARG A 589 19.67 -13.85 -8.03
N TYR A 590 20.46 -13.51 -7.03
CA TYR A 590 20.59 -12.15 -6.54
C TYR A 590 22.03 -11.68 -6.70
N TRP A 591 22.18 -10.48 -7.19
CA TRP A 591 23.45 -9.81 -7.32
C TRP A 591 23.30 -8.34 -6.91
N SER A 592 24.25 -7.81 -6.14
CA SER A 592 24.25 -6.42 -5.73
C SER A 592 25.66 -5.86 -5.67
N GLU A 593 25.74 -4.58 -5.94
CA GLU A 593 26.93 -3.75 -5.82
C GLU A 593 26.58 -2.51 -4.99
N SER A 594 27.53 -2.06 -4.17
CA SER A 594 27.42 -0.79 -3.47
C SER A 594 28.79 -0.12 -3.44
N ILE A 595 28.81 1.17 -3.74
CA ILE A 595 29.98 2.01 -3.71
C ILE A 595 29.68 3.15 -2.74
N ASN A 596 30.50 3.26 -1.69
CA ASN A 596 30.50 4.38 -0.77
C ASN A 596 31.70 5.26 -1.06
N ALA A 597 31.46 6.50 -1.35
CA ALA A 597 32.48 7.51 -1.60
C ALA A 597 32.39 8.60 -0.55
N ARG A 598 33.49 8.94 0.06
CA ARG A 598 33.60 10.00 1.07
C ARG A 598 34.52 11.11 0.62
N TYR A 599 34.39 12.29 1.19
CA TYR A 599 35.20 13.48 0.82
C TYR A 599 35.10 13.78 -0.68
N LEU A 600 33.87 14.03 -1.13
CA LEU A 600 33.61 14.43 -2.52
C LEU A 600 34.02 15.90 -2.70
N LEU A 601 35.22 16.14 -3.20
CA LEU A 601 35.75 17.47 -3.48
C LEU A 601 35.71 17.75 -4.98
N PRO A 602 35.57 18.98 -5.42
CA PRO A 602 35.44 20.22 -4.66
C PRO A 602 34.02 20.75 -4.55
N THR A 603 32.99 20.10 -5.11
CA THR A 603 31.66 20.66 -5.13
C THR A 603 30.56 19.64 -4.95
N ASP A 604 29.51 20.02 -4.24
CA ASP A 604 28.27 19.27 -4.11
C ASP A 604 27.43 19.22 -5.40
N GLY A 605 27.79 20.02 -6.42
CA GLY A 605 27.01 20.14 -7.64
C GLY A 605 26.84 18.85 -8.42
N LEU A 606 27.80 17.93 -8.33
CA LEU A 606 27.75 16.62 -8.97
C LEU A 606 27.01 15.57 -8.12
N GLY A 607 26.94 15.76 -6.80
CA GLY A 607 26.27 14.84 -5.87
C GLY A 607 26.72 13.40 -6.06
N PHE A 608 25.76 12.47 -6.15
CA PHE A 608 26.04 11.05 -6.37
C PHE A 608 26.34 10.70 -7.86
N HIS A 609 26.36 11.67 -8.77
CA HIS A 609 26.62 11.40 -10.20
C HIS A 609 28.11 11.20 -10.51
N GLU A 610 29.02 11.87 -9.78
CA GLU A 610 30.45 11.75 -10.01
C GLU A 610 31.20 11.42 -8.71
N ILE A 611 31.34 10.14 -8.44
CA ILE A 611 32.00 9.63 -7.23
C ILE A 611 33.53 9.45 -7.37
N LYS A 612 34.08 9.63 -8.59
CA LYS A 612 35.53 9.50 -8.83
C LYS A 612 36.36 10.60 -8.17
N VAL A 613 35.73 11.72 -7.84
CA VAL A 613 36.37 12.85 -7.13
C VAL A 613 36.54 12.59 -5.63
N ALA A 614 36.02 11.46 -5.13
CA ALA A 614 36.16 11.08 -3.74
C ALA A 614 37.60 10.79 -3.34
N ASP A 615 37.89 11.00 -2.06
CA ASP A 615 39.16 10.55 -1.47
C ASP A 615 39.25 9.03 -1.49
N LYS A 616 40.21 8.47 -2.21
CA LYS A 616 40.39 7.03 -2.38
C LYS A 616 40.77 6.31 -1.08
N GLU A 617 41.47 6.97 -0.17
CA GLU A 617 41.90 6.36 1.09
C GLU A 617 40.77 6.25 2.09
N ARG A 618 39.70 7.06 1.93
CA ARG A 618 38.56 7.14 2.85
C ARG A 618 37.25 6.63 2.22
N SER A 619 37.33 6.18 0.98
CA SER A 619 36.19 5.59 0.25
C SER A 619 36.23 4.07 0.37
N ASP A 620 35.11 3.46 0.63
CA ASP A 620 34.95 2.02 0.73
C ASP A 620 34.37 1.46 -0.58
N ASP A 621 35.22 0.87 -1.38
CA ASP A 621 34.85 0.11 -2.56
C ASP A 621 34.49 -1.30 -2.12
N ARG A 622 33.22 -1.59 -1.91
CA ARG A 622 32.74 -2.97 -1.72
C ARG A 622 32.10 -3.48 -3.00
N PRO A 623 32.92 -3.99 -3.94
CA PRO A 623 32.37 -4.64 -5.10
C PRO A 623 31.82 -6.02 -4.68
N LEU A 624 30.63 -6.33 -5.14
CA LEU A 624 30.07 -7.66 -5.26
C LEU A 624 29.78 -8.44 -3.95
N TYR A 625 28.55 -8.30 -3.48
CA TYR A 625 27.94 -9.38 -2.70
C TYR A 625 27.16 -10.29 -3.67
N ARG A 626 27.69 -11.50 -3.94
CA ARG A 626 27.01 -12.52 -4.72
C ARG A 626 26.38 -13.54 -3.77
N THR A 627 25.07 -13.47 -3.55
CA THR A 627 24.35 -14.56 -2.87
C THR A 627 23.64 -15.40 -3.93
N ARG A 628 24.16 -16.58 -4.19
CA ARG A 628 23.52 -17.58 -5.04
C ARG A 628 22.73 -18.54 -4.13
N ARG A 629 21.41 -18.46 -4.15
CA ARG A 629 20.55 -19.44 -3.50
C ARG A 629 19.96 -20.36 -4.55
N LEU A 630 20.56 -21.52 -4.76
CA LEU A 630 20.02 -22.60 -5.59
C LEU A 630 19.03 -23.38 -4.73
N VAL A 631 17.75 -23.31 -5.09
CA VAL A 631 16.74 -24.23 -4.55
C VAL A 631 16.38 -25.18 -5.69
N ARG A 632 16.99 -26.36 -5.70
CA ARG A 632 16.59 -27.46 -6.60
C ARG A 632 15.56 -28.31 -5.88
N HIS A 633 14.33 -28.22 -6.29
CA HIS A 633 13.30 -29.18 -5.89
C HIS A 633 13.00 -30.09 -7.09
N GLY A 634 13.72 -31.20 -7.16
CA GLY A 634 13.32 -32.32 -7.99
C GLY A 634 12.45 -33.25 -7.13
N ARG A 635 11.19 -33.39 -7.40
CA ARG A 635 10.41 -34.54 -6.91
C ARG A 635 10.45 -35.63 -7.97
N LYS A 636 10.94 -36.81 -7.52
CA LYS A 636 10.81 -38.07 -8.26
C LYS A 636 9.36 -38.56 -8.19
#